data_e4926c4d9b2b3b40a3fa28abac5e2550
#
_entry.id   e4926c4d9b2b3b40a3fa28abac5e2550
#
_cell.length_a   1.000
_cell.length_b   1.000
_cell.length_c   1.000
_cell.angle_alpha   90.00
_cell.angle_beta   90.00
_cell.angle_gamma   90.00
#
_symmetry.space_group_name_H-M   'P 1'
#
loop_
_entity.id
_entity.type
_entity.pdbx_description
1 polymer ?
#
loop_
_entity_poly.entity_id
_entity_poly.type
_entity_poly.pdbx_seq_one_letter_code
_entity_poly.pdbx_strand_id
1 'polypeptide(L)'
;MDGNALAPPPTIRVPSTEQTQKLAELDQQISSLRTSLDTATEQFAYTDPGPAAETIPAEHQDFVWIEDEAPAGAQLQGDTPWEFVSAPEHPVHSGTRSTHRTAPALSQHFFTGAAVPLRIGEGDKLFAYVWLDPANLPQTIMLQFNDGTWEHRAWWGADKIPFGSGDGENHRNMGPLPEAGKWVRLEVPAAHVGLKPGALLNGWAFTQFGGHVYWDHAGSVTKTPQGSQTFESLAAWEAHDKALNNSPTPQPVRDAIKVELDKRSPEQNKLIRNHFLKTVYAKSRAQLEPIQKQIDDLTKQRGDLDASIPVSMIMQDLPTPRETFVLRRGEYTLKGEKVEPGVPSIFPPLPADAPRNRLGLARWLVDPAHPLTARVTVNRLWQQVFGTGIVKTAEDFGSQGQWPTHPELLDWLAVDFVSSGWDVKRFMKQVLMSAAYRQSSHVSPEQLQTDPANELLARGPRYRLDAEVVRDNALVVSGLLREQIGGRSVRPYQPEGIWEAVAFVGSTTQYYKRDSGDALFRRSLYTFWKRTAPPPSLMAFDAPSRETCVARRARTNTPLQALVLMNDEQYVEAARSLAARMLAAGSDSVSQLTLGFRLCTARTPSEQELVVVQRIHDQHLEHYRSNPAEADKLLAVGTTPRPQLPTPELAAMTMTANLLLNLDEMISRE
;
A
#
# COMPACT_ATOMS: atom_id res chain seq x y z
N MET A 1 11.40 -17.26 -2.97
CA MET A 1 10.10 -16.57 -2.92
C MET A 1 10.30 -15.29 -2.13
N ASP A 2 10.02 -14.17 -2.73
CA ASP A 2 10.13 -12.88 -2.07
C ASP A 2 8.95 -12.67 -1.15
N GLY A 3 9.02 -13.28 0.02
CA GLY A 3 7.94 -13.25 1.01
C GLY A 3 7.52 -11.86 1.50
N ASN A 4 8.16 -10.80 1.01
CA ASN A 4 7.94 -9.43 1.47
C ASN A 4 7.06 -8.57 0.56
N ALA A 5 6.77 -8.96 -0.67
CA ALA A 5 5.88 -8.22 -1.54
C ALA A 5 4.41 -8.57 -1.25
N LEU A 6 3.55 -7.55 -1.04
CA LEU A 6 2.11 -7.74 -0.83
C LEU A 6 1.42 -8.32 -2.09
N ALA A 7 1.93 -8.00 -3.27
CA ALA A 7 1.49 -8.51 -4.54
C ALA A 7 2.72 -8.81 -5.42
N PRO A 8 3.35 -9.99 -5.26
CA PRO A 8 4.50 -10.36 -6.08
C PRO A 8 4.08 -10.54 -7.55
N PRO A 9 4.95 -10.19 -8.51
CA PRO A 9 4.67 -10.38 -9.93
C PRO A 9 4.51 -11.87 -10.29
N PRO A 10 3.80 -12.19 -11.35
CA PRO A 10 3.15 -11.26 -12.28
C PRO A 10 1.84 -10.68 -11.76
N THR A 11 1.63 -9.38 -11.99
CA THR A 11 0.43 -8.64 -11.58
C THR A 11 -0.17 -7.89 -12.76
N ILE A 12 -1.48 -7.64 -12.71
CA ILE A 12 -2.18 -6.70 -13.58
C ILE A 12 -2.81 -5.59 -12.74
N ARG A 13 -2.89 -4.40 -13.30
CA ARG A 13 -3.68 -3.30 -12.75
C ARG A 13 -5.15 -3.51 -13.07
N VAL A 14 -6.03 -3.16 -12.13
CA VAL A 14 -7.47 -3.31 -12.28
C VAL A 14 -8.14 -1.94 -12.06
N PRO A 15 -8.04 -1.03 -13.07
CA PRO A 15 -8.65 0.28 -12.97
C PRO A 15 -10.18 0.18 -13.04
N SER A 16 -10.87 1.10 -12.36
CA SER A 16 -12.29 1.35 -12.60
C SER A 16 -12.51 2.00 -13.98
N THR A 17 -13.75 1.99 -14.45
CA THR A 17 -14.11 2.69 -15.70
C THR A 17 -13.73 4.17 -15.64
N GLU A 18 -14.00 4.83 -14.51
CA GLU A 18 -13.66 6.23 -14.27
C GLU A 18 -12.14 6.47 -14.29
N GLN A 19 -11.37 5.59 -13.61
CA GLN A 19 -9.90 5.67 -13.63
C GLN A 19 -9.34 5.48 -15.05
N THR A 20 -9.90 4.53 -15.81
CA THR A 20 -9.50 4.29 -17.21
C THR A 20 -9.73 5.52 -18.08
N GLN A 21 -10.90 6.16 -17.95
CA GLN A 21 -11.23 7.38 -18.68
C GLN A 21 -10.30 8.53 -18.29
N LYS A 22 -10.07 8.70 -16.99
CA LYS A 22 -9.19 9.77 -16.48
C LYS A 22 -7.73 9.61 -16.91
N LEU A 23 -7.21 8.37 -16.92
CA LEU A 23 -5.87 8.09 -17.46
C LEU A 23 -5.78 8.46 -18.95
N ALA A 24 -6.79 8.09 -19.75
CA ALA A 24 -6.82 8.43 -21.18
C ALA A 24 -6.88 9.95 -21.42
N GLU A 25 -7.66 10.69 -20.63
CA GLU A 25 -7.72 12.15 -20.67
C GLU A 25 -6.35 12.77 -20.35
N LEU A 26 -5.69 12.31 -19.28
CA LEU A 26 -4.37 12.81 -18.89
C LEU A 26 -3.31 12.51 -19.95
N ASP A 27 -3.31 11.30 -20.50
CA ASP A 27 -2.38 10.90 -21.59
C ASP A 27 -2.60 11.77 -22.84
N GLN A 28 -3.85 12.08 -23.19
CA GLN A 28 -4.16 12.97 -24.31
C GLN A 28 -3.69 14.41 -24.05
N GLN A 29 -3.91 14.95 -22.85
CA GLN A 29 -3.47 16.29 -22.48
C GLN A 29 -1.95 16.41 -22.50
N ILE A 30 -1.24 15.43 -21.92
CA ILE A 30 0.22 15.37 -21.92
C ILE A 30 0.76 15.30 -23.35
N SER A 31 0.17 14.47 -24.21
CA SER A 31 0.56 14.33 -25.61
C SER A 31 0.37 15.64 -26.39
N SER A 32 -0.76 16.32 -26.21
CA SER A 32 -1.06 17.61 -26.83
C SER A 32 -0.07 18.69 -26.40
N LEU A 33 0.22 18.78 -25.09
CA LEU A 33 1.18 19.75 -24.57
C LEU A 33 2.62 19.46 -25.04
N ARG A 34 3.03 18.20 -25.15
CA ARG A 34 4.33 17.81 -25.72
C ARG A 34 4.45 18.27 -27.18
N THR A 35 3.42 18.04 -27.98
CA THR A 35 3.38 18.52 -29.38
C THR A 35 3.45 20.02 -29.41
N SER A 36 2.73 20.74 -28.55
CA SER A 36 2.78 22.20 -28.47
C SER A 36 4.15 22.71 -28.06
N LEU A 37 4.81 22.05 -27.07
CA LEU A 37 6.16 22.39 -26.65
C LEU A 37 7.19 22.17 -27.76
N ASP A 38 7.09 21.07 -28.49
CA ASP A 38 7.98 20.78 -29.62
C ASP A 38 7.79 21.79 -30.75
N THR A 39 6.55 22.09 -31.09
CA THR A 39 6.24 23.12 -32.13
C THR A 39 6.74 24.50 -31.71
N ALA A 40 6.49 24.91 -30.47
CA ALA A 40 6.98 26.21 -29.98
C ALA A 40 8.51 26.27 -29.94
N THR A 41 9.18 25.17 -29.62
CA THR A 41 10.65 25.07 -29.62
C THR A 41 11.21 25.15 -31.03
N GLU A 42 10.59 24.50 -32.01
CA GLU A 42 11.01 24.54 -33.40
C GLU A 42 10.82 25.93 -34.05
N GLN A 43 9.72 26.59 -33.73
CA GLN A 43 9.38 27.93 -34.24
C GLN A 43 10.16 29.05 -33.53
N PHE A 44 10.84 28.77 -32.43
CA PHE A 44 11.59 29.78 -31.71
C PHE A 44 12.77 30.28 -32.56
N ALA A 45 12.73 31.58 -32.90
CA ALA A 45 13.80 32.24 -33.68
C ALA A 45 15.07 32.39 -32.81
N TYR A 46 16.09 31.60 -33.11
CA TYR A 46 17.38 31.66 -32.45
C TYR A 46 18.51 31.69 -33.45
N THR A 47 19.37 32.70 -33.30
CA THR A 47 20.64 32.81 -34.02
C THR A 47 21.74 32.85 -32.97
N ASP A 48 22.75 31.98 -33.10
CA ASP A 48 23.85 31.90 -32.15
C ASP A 48 24.72 33.16 -32.23
N PRO A 49 24.87 33.96 -31.17
CA PRO A 49 25.72 35.14 -31.15
C PRO A 49 27.22 34.84 -31.14
N GLY A 50 27.58 33.54 -31.00
CA GLY A 50 28.96 33.14 -30.76
C GLY A 50 29.38 33.29 -29.27
N PRO A 51 30.48 32.66 -28.86
CA PRO A 51 30.93 32.70 -27.47
C PRO A 51 31.39 34.14 -27.12
N ALA A 52 30.71 34.75 -26.14
CA ALA A 52 31.17 35.96 -25.48
C ALA A 52 32.35 35.62 -24.54
N ALA A 53 33.38 36.47 -24.50
CA ALA A 53 34.47 36.28 -23.52
C ALA A 53 33.96 36.52 -22.10
N GLU A 54 34.12 35.52 -21.20
CA GLU A 54 33.85 35.70 -19.77
C GLU A 54 34.79 36.74 -19.20
N THR A 55 34.26 37.72 -18.47
CA THR A 55 35.07 38.72 -17.75
C THR A 55 35.56 38.07 -16.44
N ILE A 56 36.78 37.57 -16.45
CA ILE A 56 37.40 37.02 -15.24
C ILE A 56 37.93 38.20 -14.37
N PRO A 57 37.59 38.30 -13.08
CA PRO A 57 38.16 39.34 -12.19
C PRO A 57 39.69 39.30 -12.16
N ALA A 58 40.32 40.46 -12.08
CA ALA A 58 41.77 40.57 -12.09
C ALA A 58 42.39 39.97 -10.81
N GLU A 59 41.68 40.05 -9.66
CA GLU A 59 42.13 39.60 -8.37
C GLU A 59 41.11 38.62 -7.74
N HIS A 60 41.55 37.77 -6.82
CA HIS A 60 40.67 36.93 -6.05
C HIS A 60 39.79 37.77 -5.12
N GLN A 61 38.48 37.50 -5.13
CA GLN A 61 37.49 38.19 -4.32
C GLN A 61 36.67 37.20 -3.53
N ASP A 62 36.14 37.63 -2.39
CA ASP A 62 35.23 36.83 -1.58
C ASP A 62 33.91 36.69 -2.34
N PHE A 63 33.50 35.46 -2.51
CA PHE A 63 32.12 35.08 -2.93
C PHE A 63 31.47 34.35 -1.76
N VAL A 64 30.44 34.93 -1.19
CA VAL A 64 29.66 34.34 -0.10
C VAL A 64 28.60 33.42 -0.68
N TRP A 65 28.58 32.18 -0.24
CA TRP A 65 27.63 31.17 -0.72
C TRP A 65 26.62 30.79 0.36
N ILE A 66 27.01 30.88 1.64
CA ILE A 66 26.17 30.66 2.82
C ILE A 66 26.20 31.92 3.67
N GLU A 67 25.06 32.53 3.92
CA GLU A 67 24.90 33.70 4.78
C GLU A 67 23.77 33.44 5.77
N ASP A 68 22.71 34.21 5.76
CA ASP A 68 21.51 34.07 6.63
C ASP A 68 20.73 32.78 6.44
N GLU A 69 21.01 32.06 5.35
CA GLU A 69 20.36 30.80 4.98
C GLU A 69 21.27 29.97 4.07
N ALA A 70 20.95 28.70 3.88
CA ALA A 70 21.65 27.87 2.92
C ALA A 70 21.32 28.27 1.47
N PRO A 71 22.17 27.94 0.48
CA PRO A 71 21.94 28.27 -0.91
C PRO A 71 20.58 27.77 -1.43
N ALA A 72 19.99 28.51 -2.36
CA ALA A 72 18.69 28.15 -2.97
C ALA A 72 18.71 26.69 -3.51
N GLY A 73 17.64 25.94 -3.26
CA GLY A 73 17.51 24.55 -3.68
C GLY A 73 18.22 23.53 -2.79
N ALA A 74 19.03 23.98 -1.82
CA ALA A 74 19.74 23.10 -0.91
C ALA A 74 18.80 22.25 -0.06
N GLN A 75 19.10 20.95 0.02
CA GLN A 75 18.42 20.00 0.88
C GLN A 75 19.15 19.93 2.22
N LEU A 76 18.56 20.53 3.25
CA LEU A 76 19.14 20.58 4.60
C LEU A 76 19.06 19.23 5.28
N GLN A 77 20.18 18.77 5.85
CA GLN A 77 20.34 17.47 6.51
C GLN A 77 21.19 17.61 7.78
N GLY A 78 21.22 16.59 8.60
CA GLY A 78 22.00 16.53 9.84
C GLY A 78 21.37 15.61 10.86
N ASP A 79 22.05 15.43 11.98
CA ASP A 79 21.58 14.66 13.14
C ASP A 79 20.41 15.35 13.89
N THR A 80 20.30 16.66 13.76
CA THR A 80 19.14 17.47 14.18
C THR A 80 18.80 18.49 13.08
N PRO A 81 17.60 19.09 13.06
CA PRO A 81 17.27 20.15 12.11
C PRO A 81 18.24 21.33 12.15
N TRP A 82 18.46 22.00 11.02
CA TRP A 82 19.19 23.24 10.98
C TRP A 82 18.50 24.30 11.80
N GLU A 83 19.28 25.05 12.59
CA GLU A 83 18.80 26.13 13.42
C GLU A 83 19.58 27.41 13.08
N PHE A 84 18.85 28.46 12.68
CA PHE A 84 19.39 29.78 12.43
C PHE A 84 18.95 30.73 13.52
N VAL A 85 19.89 31.40 14.15
CA VAL A 85 19.69 32.27 15.30
C VAL A 85 20.18 33.69 15.03
N SER A 86 19.63 34.68 15.75
CA SER A 86 19.85 36.12 15.50
C SER A 86 20.42 36.85 16.69
N ALA A 87 21.09 37.97 16.44
CA ALA A 87 21.51 38.92 17.47
C ALA A 87 20.27 39.59 18.10
N PRO A 88 20.32 40.08 19.36
CA PRO A 88 21.50 40.12 20.27
C PRO A 88 21.68 38.85 21.10
N GLU A 89 20.77 37.89 21.07
CA GLU A 89 20.80 36.69 21.94
C GLU A 89 21.91 35.72 21.53
N HIS A 90 22.27 35.74 20.27
CA HIS A 90 23.31 34.85 19.71
C HIS A 90 24.32 35.66 18.89
N PRO A 91 25.62 35.20 18.83
CA PRO A 91 26.61 35.83 18.01
C PRO A 91 26.30 35.68 16.51
N VAL A 92 26.35 36.77 15.76
CA VAL A 92 26.20 36.83 14.29
C VAL A 92 27.41 37.60 13.75
N HIS A 93 28.10 37.09 12.72
CA HIS A 93 29.24 37.73 12.10
C HIS A 93 28.82 38.74 11.05
N SER A 94 27.92 38.34 10.15
CA SER A 94 27.45 39.13 9.02
C SER A 94 25.96 38.85 8.78
N GLY A 95 25.27 39.72 8.05
CA GLY A 95 23.84 39.57 7.82
C GLY A 95 22.98 39.71 9.08
N THR A 96 22.01 38.86 9.25
CA THR A 96 21.04 38.89 10.35
C THR A 96 21.01 37.62 11.18
N ARG A 97 21.55 36.51 10.68
CA ARG A 97 21.47 35.20 11.33
C ARG A 97 22.79 34.42 11.17
N SER A 98 23.07 33.56 12.14
CA SER A 98 24.10 32.52 12.07
C SER A 98 23.49 31.15 12.30
N THR A 99 24.17 30.07 11.90
CA THR A 99 23.75 28.70 12.26
C THR A 99 24.61 28.19 13.41
N HIS A 100 24.05 27.37 14.30
CA HIS A 100 24.76 26.86 15.45
C HIS A 100 24.44 25.40 15.79
N ARG A 101 25.32 24.81 16.63
CA ARG A 101 25.14 23.49 17.24
C ARG A 101 25.68 23.43 18.64
N THR A 102 24.96 22.79 19.54
CA THR A 102 25.43 22.29 20.82
C THR A 102 25.40 20.78 20.84
N ALA A 103 26.53 20.15 21.10
CA ALA A 103 26.61 18.70 21.06
C ALA A 103 27.53 18.13 22.15
N PRO A 104 27.20 16.97 22.77
CA PRO A 104 28.08 16.29 23.71
C PRO A 104 29.15 15.42 23.04
N ALA A 105 28.97 15.08 21.78
CA ALA A 105 29.83 14.19 20.97
C ALA A 105 29.88 14.66 19.52
N LEU A 106 30.05 13.73 18.57
CA LEU A 106 29.98 14.03 17.13
C LEU A 106 28.62 14.57 16.76
N SER A 107 28.60 15.71 16.08
CA SER A 107 27.42 16.32 15.50
C SER A 107 27.74 17.03 14.19
N GLN A 108 26.86 16.95 13.22
CA GLN A 108 27.01 17.68 11.96
C GLN A 108 25.67 18.17 11.42
N HIS A 109 25.72 19.29 10.72
CA HIS A 109 24.67 19.77 9.87
C HIS A 109 25.24 20.11 8.49
N PHE A 110 24.56 19.70 7.45
CA PHE A 110 25.05 19.80 6.10
C PHE A 110 23.89 19.97 5.12
N PHE A 111 24.20 20.37 3.92
CA PHE A 111 23.25 20.34 2.80
C PHE A 111 23.88 19.70 1.57
N THR A 112 23.02 19.28 0.66
CA THR A 112 23.36 18.84 -0.68
C THR A 112 22.37 19.42 -1.69
N GLY A 113 22.69 19.37 -2.98
CA GLY A 113 21.74 19.72 -4.03
C GLY A 113 21.47 21.22 -4.20
N ALA A 114 22.41 22.09 -3.85
CA ALA A 114 22.32 23.52 -4.15
C ALA A 114 22.04 23.74 -5.63
N ALA A 115 21.01 24.52 -5.96
CA ALA A 115 20.59 24.78 -7.34
C ALA A 115 21.67 25.49 -8.17
N VAL A 116 22.51 26.30 -7.50
CA VAL A 116 23.65 26.96 -8.11
C VAL A 116 24.90 26.47 -7.34
N PRO A 117 25.69 25.56 -7.93
CA PRO A 117 26.89 25.06 -7.29
C PRO A 117 27.97 26.13 -7.19
N LEU A 118 28.80 26.04 -6.13
CA LEU A 118 29.99 26.87 -6.00
C LEU A 118 31.09 26.32 -6.90
N ARG A 119 31.62 27.14 -7.81
CA ARG A 119 32.64 26.74 -8.77
C ARG A 119 34.03 26.97 -8.18
N ILE A 120 34.92 26.00 -8.34
CA ILE A 120 36.31 26.05 -7.89
C ILE A 120 37.20 26.38 -9.08
N GLY A 121 37.99 27.45 -8.92
CA GLY A 121 38.99 27.87 -9.87
C GLY A 121 40.44 27.58 -9.41
N GLU A 122 41.38 28.00 -10.23
CA GLU A 122 42.83 27.86 -9.91
C GLU A 122 43.23 28.80 -8.78
N GLY A 123 43.83 28.23 -7.72
CA GLY A 123 44.28 29.01 -6.57
C GLY A 123 43.18 29.42 -5.60
N ASP A 124 41.96 28.97 -5.79
CA ASP A 124 40.83 29.28 -4.91
C ASP A 124 41.02 28.72 -3.51
N LYS A 125 40.45 29.45 -2.54
CA LYS A 125 40.34 29.01 -1.14
C LYS A 125 38.87 28.99 -0.75
N LEU A 126 38.51 28.05 0.09
CA LEU A 126 37.19 27.99 0.75
C LEU A 126 37.33 28.67 2.13
N PHE A 127 36.31 29.39 2.56
CA PHE A 127 36.30 30.02 3.85
C PHE A 127 34.98 29.86 4.58
N ALA A 128 35.03 29.89 5.93
CA ALA A 128 33.87 30.03 6.79
C ALA A 128 34.28 30.80 8.06
N TYR A 129 33.37 31.59 8.60
CA TYR A 129 33.57 32.19 9.93
C TYR A 129 33.00 31.25 10.99
N VAL A 130 33.78 31.10 12.07
CA VAL A 130 33.40 30.25 13.22
C VAL A 130 33.54 31.04 14.51
N TRP A 131 32.60 30.85 15.43
CA TRP A 131 32.67 31.34 16.80
C TRP A 131 32.54 30.16 17.76
N LEU A 132 33.51 29.95 18.62
CA LEU A 132 33.53 28.91 19.63
C LEU A 132 33.11 29.47 20.98
N ASP A 133 32.14 28.83 21.62
CA ASP A 133 31.65 29.23 22.94
C ASP A 133 32.75 28.97 24.00
N PRO A 134 33.28 30.01 24.64
CA PRO A 134 34.33 29.84 25.65
C PRO A 134 33.89 29.04 26.89
N ALA A 135 32.56 28.97 27.15
CA ALA A 135 32.03 28.17 28.25
C ALA A 135 31.84 26.69 27.88
N ASN A 136 31.78 26.36 26.56
CA ASN A 136 31.55 25.01 26.09
C ASN A 136 32.34 24.75 24.79
N LEU A 137 33.61 24.54 24.90
CA LEU A 137 34.53 24.38 23.76
C LEU A 137 34.37 23.00 23.08
N PRO A 138 34.40 22.93 21.76
CA PRO A 138 34.52 21.67 21.04
C PRO A 138 35.95 21.12 21.18
N GLN A 139 36.10 19.80 20.95
CA GLN A 139 37.45 19.19 20.84
C GLN A 139 37.95 19.25 19.39
N THR A 140 37.04 19.21 18.41
CA THR A 140 37.37 19.28 16.99
C THR A 140 36.26 20.02 16.26
N ILE A 141 36.64 20.78 15.25
CA ILE A 141 35.73 21.30 14.22
C ILE A 141 36.22 20.87 12.84
N MET A 142 35.31 20.66 11.88
CA MET A 142 35.63 20.23 10.53
C MET A 142 34.69 20.87 9.51
N LEU A 143 35.26 21.31 8.40
CA LEU A 143 34.53 21.67 7.17
C LEU A 143 34.66 20.54 6.19
N GLN A 144 33.51 20.21 5.54
CA GLN A 144 33.47 19.19 4.48
C GLN A 144 32.78 19.75 3.24
N PHE A 145 33.27 19.40 2.09
CA PHE A 145 32.85 19.94 0.80
C PHE A 145 32.41 18.79 -0.11
N ASN A 146 31.26 18.94 -0.79
CA ASN A 146 30.68 17.90 -1.66
C ASN A 146 30.71 18.35 -3.12
N ASP A 147 31.50 17.64 -3.93
CA ASP A 147 31.53 17.76 -5.41
C ASP A 147 30.86 16.59 -6.14
N GLY A 148 30.07 15.82 -5.40
CA GLY A 148 29.51 14.49 -5.72
C GLY A 148 30.01 13.42 -4.75
N THR A 149 31.04 13.72 -3.99
CA THR A 149 31.57 12.91 -2.87
C THR A 149 31.85 13.79 -1.66
N TRP A 150 31.97 13.17 -0.48
CA TRP A 150 32.36 13.86 0.74
C TRP A 150 33.87 13.64 1.09
N GLU A 151 34.72 13.43 0.09
CA GLU A 151 36.16 13.11 0.33
C GLU A 151 37.06 14.37 0.43
N HIS A 152 36.51 15.54 0.62
CA HIS A 152 37.18 16.83 0.72
C HIS A 152 36.93 17.42 2.10
N ARG A 153 37.92 17.27 3.06
CA ARG A 153 37.73 17.65 4.47
C ARG A 153 38.90 18.36 5.04
N ALA A 154 38.63 19.39 5.87
CA ALA A 154 39.63 20.12 6.65
C ALA A 154 39.17 20.24 8.11
N TRP A 155 40.05 19.96 9.07
CA TRP A 155 39.73 19.95 10.49
C TRP A 155 40.76 20.69 11.35
N TRP A 156 40.26 21.19 12.51
CA TRP A 156 41.07 21.89 13.54
C TRP A 156 40.82 21.26 14.91
N GLY A 157 41.88 21.23 15.76
CA GLY A 157 41.83 20.75 17.14
C GLY A 157 42.38 19.34 17.32
N ALA A 158 41.72 18.49 18.12
CA ALA A 158 42.11 17.10 18.33
C ALA A 158 41.40 16.20 17.28
N ASP A 159 42.09 15.16 16.82
CA ASP A 159 41.52 14.23 15.82
C ASP A 159 40.44 13.30 16.46
N LYS A 160 39.19 13.79 16.57
CA LYS A 160 38.08 13.07 17.19
C LYS A 160 36.93 12.75 16.21
N ILE A 161 36.95 13.34 15.02
CA ILE A 161 35.89 13.12 14.01
C ILE A 161 36.32 11.96 13.10
N PRO A 162 35.52 10.85 13.03
CA PRO A 162 35.91 9.62 12.34
C PRO A 162 35.65 9.65 10.82
N PHE A 163 35.79 10.82 10.18
CA PHE A 163 35.59 11.00 8.75
C PHE A 163 36.90 11.22 8.03
N GLY A 164 37.35 10.24 7.25
CA GLY A 164 38.68 10.20 6.66
C GLY A 164 39.73 9.63 7.60
N SER A 165 40.98 9.59 7.18
CA SER A 165 42.10 9.09 7.97
C SER A 165 43.44 9.64 7.50
N GLY A 166 44.40 9.78 8.41
CA GLY A 166 45.72 10.33 8.13
C GLY A 166 45.69 11.85 7.97
N ASP A 167 46.71 12.41 7.31
CA ASP A 167 46.80 13.85 6.93
C ASP A 167 46.85 13.94 5.40
N GLY A 168 45.73 13.67 4.75
CA GLY A 168 45.52 13.68 3.30
C GLY A 168 44.43 14.63 2.86
N GLU A 169 44.10 14.59 1.58
CA GLU A 169 43.05 15.42 0.97
C GLU A 169 41.64 15.18 1.58
N ASN A 170 41.38 13.96 2.06
CA ASN A 170 40.13 13.59 2.68
C ASN A 170 40.09 13.80 4.22
N HIS A 171 41.20 14.27 4.84
CA HIS A 171 41.28 14.49 6.28
C HIS A 171 42.41 15.46 6.62
N ARG A 172 42.42 16.65 6.02
CA ARG A 172 43.49 17.64 6.15
C ARG A 172 43.50 18.30 7.52
N ASN A 173 44.61 18.17 8.26
CA ASN A 173 44.83 18.89 9.49
C ASN A 173 45.21 20.35 9.20
N MET A 174 44.48 21.29 9.79
CA MET A 174 44.66 22.73 9.62
C MET A 174 45.23 23.39 10.87
N GLY A 175 45.50 22.63 11.93
CA GLY A 175 46.12 23.12 13.15
C GLY A 175 45.21 23.12 14.39
N PRO A 176 45.57 23.90 15.43
CA PRO A 176 44.79 23.97 16.66
C PRO A 176 43.42 24.64 16.44
N LEU A 177 42.51 24.46 17.41
CA LEU A 177 41.25 25.19 17.42
C LEU A 177 41.48 26.71 17.38
N PRO A 178 40.63 27.46 16.67
CA PRO A 178 40.67 28.91 16.69
C PRO A 178 40.34 29.46 18.07
N GLU A 179 40.71 30.74 18.31
CA GLU A 179 40.47 31.42 19.57
C GLU A 179 38.95 31.54 19.85
N ALA A 180 38.55 31.14 21.05
CA ALA A 180 37.15 31.18 21.48
C ALA A 180 36.67 32.59 21.86
N GLY A 181 35.36 32.80 21.83
CA GLY A 181 34.73 34.05 22.24
C GLY A 181 34.80 35.17 21.20
N LYS A 182 35.29 34.89 20.01
CA LYS A 182 35.30 35.83 18.89
C LYS A 182 35.12 35.11 17.55
N TRP A 183 34.62 35.81 16.55
CA TRP A 183 34.56 35.29 15.18
C TRP A 183 35.97 35.16 14.58
N VAL A 184 36.27 33.98 14.05
CA VAL A 184 37.54 33.68 13.40
C VAL A 184 37.25 33.16 11.99
N ARG A 185 37.92 33.74 11.00
CA ARG A 185 37.87 33.26 9.64
C ARG A 185 38.76 32.03 9.47
N LEU A 186 38.19 30.93 9.05
CA LEU A 186 38.96 29.76 8.62
C LEU A 186 39.09 29.81 7.10
N GLU A 187 40.30 29.53 6.59
CA GLU A 187 40.54 29.41 5.14
C GLU A 187 41.18 28.07 4.83
N VAL A 188 40.66 27.42 3.79
CA VAL A 188 41.11 26.12 3.29
C VAL A 188 41.44 26.26 1.82
N PRO A 189 42.74 26.21 1.41
CA PRO A 189 43.09 26.15 0.00
C PRO A 189 42.40 24.93 -0.65
N ALA A 190 41.67 25.13 -1.73
CA ALA A 190 40.89 24.08 -2.38
C ALA A 190 41.77 22.87 -2.78
N ALA A 191 42.96 23.11 -3.23
CA ALA A 191 43.95 22.07 -3.56
C ALA A 191 44.38 21.22 -2.37
N HIS A 192 44.38 21.78 -1.12
CA HIS A 192 44.77 21.01 0.08
C HIS A 192 43.78 19.91 0.45
N VAL A 193 42.57 20.04 0.03
CA VAL A 193 41.50 19.05 0.22
C VAL A 193 41.13 18.31 -1.07
N GLY A 194 41.99 18.34 -2.09
CA GLY A 194 41.86 17.59 -3.33
C GLY A 194 40.84 18.16 -4.34
N LEU A 195 40.30 19.34 -4.10
CA LEU A 195 39.40 20.00 -5.05
C LEU A 195 40.22 20.58 -6.22
N LYS A 196 39.89 20.20 -7.42
CA LYS A 196 40.56 20.62 -8.66
C LYS A 196 39.85 21.81 -9.31
N PRO A 197 40.57 22.67 -10.07
CA PRO A 197 39.92 23.67 -10.90
C PRO A 197 38.83 23.03 -11.82
N GLY A 198 37.67 23.63 -11.86
CA GLY A 198 36.48 23.08 -12.55
C GLY A 198 35.57 22.24 -11.68
N ALA A 199 35.93 21.89 -10.44
CA ALA A 199 35.03 21.22 -9.53
C ALA A 199 33.81 22.08 -9.18
N LEU A 200 32.65 21.43 -9.02
CA LEU A 200 31.36 22.04 -8.70
C LEU A 200 30.90 21.54 -7.35
N LEU A 201 30.94 22.38 -6.33
CA LEU A 201 30.43 22.02 -5.00
C LEU A 201 28.91 22.22 -4.98
N ASN A 202 28.18 21.18 -4.66
CA ASN A 202 26.74 21.22 -4.50
C ASN A 202 26.29 20.99 -3.03
N GLY A 203 27.27 20.82 -2.12
CA GLY A 203 27.02 20.61 -0.69
C GLY A 203 28.17 21.07 0.18
N TRP A 204 27.86 21.36 1.45
CA TRP A 204 28.76 21.84 2.48
C TRP A 204 28.33 21.29 3.84
N ALA A 205 29.26 20.88 4.66
CA ALA A 205 29.00 20.43 6.03
C ALA A 205 29.80 21.18 7.06
N PHE A 206 29.14 21.54 8.15
CA PHE A 206 29.73 21.99 9.40
C PHE A 206 29.67 20.84 10.40
N THR A 207 30.81 20.38 10.87
CA THR A 207 30.95 19.24 11.77
C THR A 207 31.72 19.57 12.99
N GLN A 208 31.34 19.08 14.16
CA GLN A 208 32.02 19.26 15.42
C GLN A 208 32.04 18.00 16.28
N PHE A 209 32.99 17.91 17.17
CA PHE A 209 33.03 16.92 18.23
C PHE A 209 32.95 17.61 19.60
N GLY A 210 31.80 17.53 20.24
CA GLY A 210 31.49 18.23 21.48
C GLY A 210 31.32 19.74 21.31
N GLY A 211 30.98 20.41 22.39
CA GLY A 211 30.97 21.87 22.48
C GLY A 211 29.76 22.56 21.86
N HIS A 212 29.85 23.89 21.86
CA HIS A 212 28.87 24.78 21.23
C HIS A 212 29.58 25.67 20.20
N VAL A 213 29.19 25.59 18.94
CA VAL A 213 29.83 26.23 17.80
C VAL A 213 28.79 26.96 16.94
N TYR A 214 29.16 28.20 16.56
CA TYR A 214 28.40 28.99 15.59
C TYR A 214 29.19 29.09 14.28
N TRP A 215 28.48 29.08 13.18
CA TRP A 215 29.01 29.22 11.83
C TRP A 215 28.25 30.30 11.08
N ASP A 216 28.98 31.07 10.29
CA ASP A 216 28.43 32.18 9.55
C ASP A 216 29.33 32.51 8.36
N HIS A 217 28.76 33.20 7.35
CA HIS A 217 29.50 33.83 6.25
C HIS A 217 30.53 32.90 5.61
N ALA A 218 30.05 31.90 4.85
CA ALA A 218 30.93 30.91 4.24
C ALA A 218 30.87 30.93 2.72
N GLY A 219 31.97 30.63 2.05
CA GLY A 219 32.08 30.68 0.61
C GLY A 219 33.47 30.41 0.08
N SER A 220 33.85 31.10 -1.01
CA SER A 220 35.16 30.97 -1.64
C SER A 220 35.82 32.31 -1.94
N VAL A 221 37.14 32.34 -1.86
CA VAL A 221 38.00 33.41 -2.36
C VAL A 221 38.41 33.01 -3.76
N THR A 222 37.83 33.65 -4.78
CA THR A 222 37.91 33.15 -6.16
C THR A 222 38.06 34.29 -7.19
N LYS A 223 38.65 33.96 -8.33
CA LYS A 223 38.56 34.73 -9.58
C LYS A 223 37.52 34.13 -10.55
N THR A 224 37.03 32.92 -10.25
CA THR A 224 36.09 32.22 -11.11
C THR A 224 34.70 32.87 -11.01
N PRO A 225 34.10 33.29 -12.09
CA PRO A 225 32.75 33.83 -12.06
C PRO A 225 31.77 32.84 -11.42
N GLN A 226 31.06 33.29 -10.39
CA GLN A 226 30.07 32.50 -9.64
C GLN A 226 28.67 32.84 -10.07
N GLY A 227 27.70 32.03 -9.65
CA GLY A 227 26.28 32.16 -10.00
C GLY A 227 25.83 31.23 -11.13
N SER A 228 24.54 31.31 -11.48
CA SER A 228 24.03 30.55 -12.61
C SER A 228 24.62 31.07 -13.91
N GLN A 229 25.34 30.23 -14.65
CA GLN A 229 25.77 30.59 -16.00
C GLN A 229 24.54 30.68 -16.91
N THR A 230 24.30 31.88 -17.45
CA THR A 230 23.34 32.08 -18.52
C THR A 230 24.09 32.03 -19.84
N PHE A 231 23.77 31.07 -20.67
CA PHE A 231 24.35 30.95 -21.99
C PHE A 231 23.44 31.62 -23.04
N GLU A 232 23.93 32.67 -23.71
CA GLU A 232 23.30 33.24 -24.89
C GLU A 232 23.71 32.47 -26.16
N SER A 233 24.88 31.83 -26.16
CA SER A 233 25.44 31.05 -27.26
C SER A 233 25.33 29.57 -27.04
N LEU A 234 24.76 28.86 -27.98
CA LEU A 234 24.70 27.40 -28.04
C LEU A 234 26.12 26.80 -28.08
N ALA A 235 27.02 27.36 -28.90
CA ALA A 235 28.39 26.87 -29.00
C ALA A 235 29.17 27.04 -27.68
N ALA A 236 28.96 28.13 -26.94
CA ALA A 236 29.56 28.34 -25.64
C ALA A 236 29.03 27.34 -24.61
N TRP A 237 27.72 27.06 -24.61
CA TRP A 237 27.14 26.05 -23.72
C TRP A 237 27.63 24.62 -24.05
N GLU A 238 27.70 24.26 -25.33
CA GLU A 238 28.26 22.95 -25.72
C GLU A 238 29.69 22.77 -25.28
N ALA A 239 30.54 23.77 -25.42
CA ALA A 239 31.94 23.74 -24.97
C ALA A 239 32.00 23.55 -23.44
N HIS A 240 31.15 24.27 -22.71
CA HIS A 240 31.05 24.16 -21.27
C HIS A 240 30.56 22.74 -20.82
N ASP A 241 29.46 22.26 -21.39
CA ASP A 241 28.89 20.95 -21.06
C ASP A 241 29.87 19.81 -21.36
N LYS A 242 30.62 19.93 -22.46
CA LYS A 242 31.66 18.97 -22.86
C LYS A 242 32.81 18.89 -21.86
N ALA A 243 33.12 20.01 -21.19
CA ALA A 243 34.18 20.08 -20.18
C ALA A 243 33.75 19.54 -18.80
N LEU A 244 32.44 19.38 -18.53
CA LEU A 244 31.94 18.89 -17.25
C LEU A 244 32.09 17.36 -17.14
N ASN A 245 32.70 16.91 -16.04
CA ASN A 245 32.78 15.48 -15.70
C ASN A 245 31.41 14.90 -15.35
N ASN A 246 30.59 15.65 -14.59
CA ASN A 246 29.22 15.30 -14.17
C ASN A 246 28.21 16.33 -14.65
N SER A 247 27.93 16.32 -15.97
CA SER A 247 26.93 17.22 -16.53
C SER A 247 25.50 16.73 -16.20
N PRO A 248 24.56 17.64 -15.84
CA PRO A 248 23.15 17.33 -15.67
C PRO A 248 22.41 17.09 -17.01
N THR A 249 23.08 17.34 -18.14
CA THR A 249 22.50 17.16 -19.48
C THR A 249 22.20 15.68 -19.77
N PRO A 250 21.02 15.35 -20.30
CA PRO A 250 20.63 13.98 -20.61
C PRO A 250 21.63 13.25 -21.51
N GLN A 251 21.87 11.97 -21.25
CA GLN A 251 22.88 11.17 -21.95
C GLN A 251 22.78 11.23 -23.49
N PRO A 252 21.59 11.15 -24.12
CA PRO A 252 21.48 11.27 -25.58
C PRO A 252 21.98 12.60 -26.14
N VAL A 253 21.78 13.70 -25.40
CA VAL A 253 22.27 15.04 -25.78
C VAL A 253 23.78 15.11 -25.62
N ARG A 254 24.33 14.60 -24.50
CA ARG A 254 25.78 14.52 -24.27
C ARG A 254 26.49 13.69 -25.34
N ASP A 255 25.90 12.57 -25.75
CA ASP A 255 26.48 11.75 -26.80
C ASP A 255 26.45 12.46 -28.16
N ALA A 256 25.44 13.24 -28.45
CA ALA A 256 25.39 14.08 -29.61
C ALA A 256 26.41 15.22 -29.57
N ILE A 257 26.61 15.87 -28.39
CA ILE A 257 27.64 16.94 -28.20
C ILE A 257 29.05 16.42 -28.41
N LYS A 258 29.35 15.16 -28.10
CA LYS A 258 30.68 14.55 -28.31
C LYS A 258 31.05 14.34 -29.76
N VAL A 259 30.07 14.27 -30.65
CA VAL A 259 30.30 14.16 -32.09
C VAL A 259 30.80 15.52 -32.61
N GLU A 260 31.83 15.52 -33.45
CA GLU A 260 32.36 16.72 -34.10
C GLU A 260 31.29 17.39 -34.96
N LEU A 261 31.24 18.73 -34.94
CA LEU A 261 30.17 19.54 -35.51
C LEU A 261 29.89 19.22 -37.00
N ASP A 262 30.96 18.97 -37.75
CA ASP A 262 30.92 18.63 -39.20
C ASP A 262 30.45 17.20 -39.47
N LYS A 263 30.43 16.34 -38.48
CA LYS A 263 30.03 14.93 -38.56
C LYS A 263 28.65 14.65 -37.95
N ARG A 264 27.98 15.67 -37.40
CA ARG A 264 26.66 15.51 -36.77
C ARG A 264 25.55 15.37 -37.82
N SER A 265 24.62 14.46 -37.53
CA SER A 265 23.39 14.38 -38.30
C SER A 265 22.48 15.57 -38.01
N PRO A 266 21.53 15.90 -38.93
CA PRO A 266 20.53 16.93 -38.70
C PRO A 266 19.72 16.67 -37.40
N GLU A 267 19.42 15.43 -37.09
CA GLU A 267 18.68 15.01 -35.87
C GLU A 267 19.49 15.30 -34.60
N GLN A 268 20.81 15.05 -34.64
CA GLN A 268 21.69 15.37 -33.50
C GLN A 268 21.77 16.89 -33.28
N ASN A 269 21.91 17.67 -34.33
CA ASN A 269 21.89 19.12 -34.20
C ASN A 269 20.53 19.63 -33.67
N LYS A 270 19.42 19.06 -34.14
CA LYS A 270 18.08 19.40 -33.66
C LYS A 270 17.92 19.03 -32.19
N LEU A 271 18.41 17.87 -31.77
CA LEU A 271 18.35 17.41 -30.39
C LEU A 271 19.09 18.35 -29.44
N ILE A 272 20.32 18.72 -29.78
CA ILE A 272 21.14 19.64 -29.00
C ILE A 272 20.47 21.03 -28.93
N ARG A 273 20.07 21.60 -30.08
CA ARG A 273 19.39 22.89 -30.13
C ARG A 273 18.10 22.91 -29.30
N ASN A 274 17.29 21.88 -29.43
CA ASN A 274 16.03 21.82 -28.71
C ASN A 274 16.25 21.69 -27.20
N HIS A 275 17.24 20.92 -26.77
CA HIS A 275 17.61 20.88 -25.37
C HIS A 275 18.08 22.23 -24.84
N PHE A 276 18.99 22.90 -25.57
CA PHE A 276 19.47 24.22 -25.22
C PHE A 276 18.32 25.23 -25.06
N LEU A 277 17.40 25.28 -26.02
CA LEU A 277 16.26 26.19 -25.99
C LEU A 277 15.26 25.88 -24.87
N LYS A 278 15.04 24.61 -24.57
CA LYS A 278 14.09 24.21 -23.52
C LYS A 278 14.63 24.42 -22.10
N THR A 279 15.95 24.27 -21.89
CA THR A 279 16.50 24.17 -20.54
C THR A 279 17.54 25.21 -20.19
N VAL A 280 18.28 25.75 -21.19
CA VAL A 280 19.46 26.60 -20.95
C VAL A 280 19.22 28.05 -21.31
N TYR A 281 18.73 28.32 -22.52
CA TYR A 281 18.58 29.68 -23.03
C TYR A 281 17.44 30.44 -22.35
N ALA A 282 17.80 31.47 -21.56
CA ALA A 282 16.86 32.16 -20.67
C ALA A 282 15.64 32.78 -21.42
N LYS A 283 15.82 33.32 -22.63
CA LYS A 283 14.73 33.95 -23.35
C LYS A 283 13.67 32.97 -23.88
N SER A 284 14.08 31.76 -24.32
CA SER A 284 13.14 30.73 -24.73
C SER A 284 12.54 30.04 -23.52
N ARG A 285 13.32 29.83 -22.42
CA ARG A 285 12.83 29.24 -21.17
C ARG A 285 11.61 29.97 -20.64
N ALA A 286 11.62 31.32 -20.64
CA ALA A 286 10.48 32.12 -20.16
C ALA A 286 9.15 31.77 -20.88
N GLN A 287 9.23 31.33 -22.14
CA GLN A 287 8.07 30.95 -22.96
C GLN A 287 7.74 29.46 -22.86
N LEU A 288 8.76 28.59 -22.75
CA LEU A 288 8.63 27.13 -22.80
C LEU A 288 8.43 26.50 -21.43
N GLU A 289 8.99 27.07 -20.36
CA GLU A 289 8.93 26.55 -18.99
C GLU A 289 7.50 26.42 -18.45
N PRO A 290 6.56 27.35 -18.71
CA PRO A 290 5.16 27.16 -18.28
C PRO A 290 4.51 25.94 -18.91
N ILE A 291 4.82 25.60 -20.17
CA ILE A 291 4.29 24.43 -20.86
C ILE A 291 4.93 23.15 -20.28
N GLN A 292 6.24 23.17 -20.07
CA GLN A 292 6.96 22.06 -19.44
C GLN A 292 6.41 21.78 -18.05
N LYS A 293 6.20 22.80 -17.23
CA LYS A 293 5.61 22.66 -15.89
C LYS A 293 4.23 22.02 -15.92
N GLN A 294 3.38 22.40 -16.87
CA GLN A 294 2.06 21.76 -17.03
C GLN A 294 2.21 20.28 -17.39
N ILE A 295 3.17 19.92 -18.25
CA ILE A 295 3.46 18.51 -18.58
C ILE A 295 3.90 17.75 -17.34
N ASP A 296 4.78 18.34 -16.53
CA ASP A 296 5.31 17.70 -15.31
C ASP A 296 4.19 17.52 -14.27
N ASP A 297 3.34 18.53 -14.07
CA ASP A 297 2.20 18.48 -13.15
C ASP A 297 1.18 17.39 -13.57
N LEU A 298 0.84 17.34 -14.86
CA LEU A 298 -0.06 16.30 -15.39
C LEU A 298 0.57 14.90 -15.35
N THR A 299 1.87 14.80 -15.60
CA THR A 299 2.61 13.53 -15.51
C THR A 299 2.62 13.02 -14.07
N LYS A 300 2.79 13.92 -13.10
CA LYS A 300 2.67 13.58 -11.67
C LYS A 300 1.25 13.12 -11.32
N GLN A 301 0.22 13.87 -11.71
CA GLN A 301 -1.18 13.49 -11.48
C GLN A 301 -1.50 12.12 -12.10
N ARG A 302 -1.02 11.86 -13.31
CA ARG A 302 -1.16 10.56 -13.98
C ARG A 302 -0.45 9.46 -13.20
N GLY A 303 0.75 9.72 -12.68
CA GLY A 303 1.53 8.79 -11.85
C GLY A 303 0.82 8.48 -10.53
N ASP A 304 0.31 9.49 -9.85
CA ASP A 304 -0.42 9.35 -8.57
C ASP A 304 -1.72 8.54 -8.77
N LEU A 305 -2.47 8.84 -9.85
CA LEU A 305 -3.66 8.07 -10.21
C LEU A 305 -3.30 6.61 -10.52
N ASP A 306 -2.26 6.37 -11.33
CA ASP A 306 -1.80 5.04 -11.68
C ASP A 306 -1.33 4.24 -10.45
N ALA A 307 -0.65 4.88 -9.51
CA ALA A 307 -0.23 4.27 -8.24
C ALA A 307 -1.43 3.91 -7.32
N SER A 308 -2.55 4.64 -7.44
CA SER A 308 -3.77 4.37 -6.67
C SER A 308 -4.57 3.17 -7.19
N ILE A 309 -4.30 2.70 -8.41
CA ILE A 309 -5.04 1.59 -9.03
C ILE A 309 -4.69 0.27 -8.34
N PRO A 310 -5.70 -0.48 -7.87
CA PRO A 310 -5.46 -1.80 -7.29
C PRO A 310 -4.77 -2.73 -8.28
N VAL A 311 -3.86 -3.55 -7.78
CA VAL A 311 -3.22 -4.62 -8.55
C VAL A 311 -3.78 -5.97 -8.13
N SER A 312 -3.91 -6.89 -9.10
CA SER A 312 -4.24 -8.29 -8.86
C SER A 312 -3.10 -9.18 -9.33
N MET A 313 -2.75 -10.15 -8.50
CA MET A 313 -1.82 -11.21 -8.93
C MET A 313 -2.49 -12.08 -9.98
N ILE A 314 -1.77 -12.44 -11.03
CA ILE A 314 -2.23 -13.34 -12.08
C ILE A 314 -1.28 -14.52 -12.22
N MET A 315 -1.81 -15.59 -12.81
CA MET A 315 -0.95 -16.68 -13.32
C MET A 315 -0.54 -16.36 -14.76
N GLN A 316 0.75 -16.52 -15.04
CA GLN A 316 1.31 -16.34 -16.37
C GLN A 316 2.07 -17.59 -16.78
N ASP A 317 1.87 -18.05 -18.00
CA ASP A 317 2.62 -19.20 -18.53
C ASP A 317 4.05 -18.78 -18.82
N LEU A 318 4.99 -19.71 -18.61
CA LEU A 318 6.38 -19.51 -19.01
C LEU A 318 6.46 -19.46 -20.54
N PRO A 319 7.37 -18.64 -21.11
CA PRO A 319 7.60 -18.63 -22.57
C PRO A 319 7.96 -19.99 -23.11
N THR A 320 8.73 -20.78 -22.36
CA THR A 320 9.04 -22.18 -22.65
C THR A 320 8.48 -23.05 -21.53
N PRO A 321 7.55 -23.96 -21.80
CA PRO A 321 7.00 -24.86 -20.80
C PRO A 321 8.10 -25.69 -20.14
N ARG A 322 8.01 -25.88 -18.83
CA ARG A 322 8.91 -26.75 -18.09
C ARG A 322 8.62 -28.21 -18.43
N GLU A 323 9.66 -28.98 -18.67
CA GLU A 323 9.54 -30.43 -18.88
C GLU A 323 8.90 -31.11 -17.65
N THR A 324 7.92 -31.96 -17.91
CA THR A 324 7.17 -32.69 -16.89
C THR A 324 7.36 -34.18 -17.10
N PHE A 325 7.48 -34.92 -16.02
CA PHE A 325 7.75 -36.35 -16.02
C PHE A 325 6.79 -37.06 -15.07
N VAL A 326 6.48 -38.31 -15.36
CA VAL A 326 5.88 -39.22 -14.39
C VAL A 326 6.86 -39.39 -13.23
N LEU A 327 6.40 -39.17 -12.00
CA LEU A 327 7.23 -39.34 -10.81
C LEU A 327 7.07 -40.78 -10.28
N ARG A 328 8.14 -41.55 -10.27
CA ARG A 328 8.11 -42.91 -9.72
C ARG A 328 7.86 -42.84 -8.21
N ARG A 329 6.78 -43.49 -7.74
CA ARG A 329 6.30 -43.46 -6.33
C ARG A 329 6.04 -42.07 -5.79
N GLY A 330 5.79 -41.06 -6.69
CA GLY A 330 5.57 -39.67 -6.27
C GLY A 330 6.83 -38.90 -5.89
N GLU A 331 8.01 -39.50 -5.99
CA GLU A 331 9.27 -38.90 -5.57
C GLU A 331 9.82 -37.98 -6.70
N TYR A 332 9.96 -36.65 -6.41
CA TYR A 332 10.33 -35.65 -7.41
C TYR A 332 11.74 -35.84 -8.01
N THR A 333 12.62 -36.55 -7.31
CA THR A 333 13.97 -36.88 -7.79
C THR A 333 14.00 -38.08 -8.76
N LEU A 334 12.97 -38.94 -8.68
CA LEU A 334 12.87 -40.17 -9.49
C LEU A 334 11.96 -39.95 -10.70
N LYS A 335 12.50 -39.28 -11.72
CA LYS A 335 11.79 -39.01 -12.98
C LYS A 335 11.63 -40.29 -13.78
N GLY A 336 10.41 -40.55 -14.26
CA GLY A 336 10.05 -41.58 -15.21
C GLY A 336 10.02 -41.05 -16.65
N GLU A 337 9.02 -41.47 -17.42
CA GLU A 337 8.80 -40.99 -18.79
C GLU A 337 8.37 -39.50 -18.82
N LYS A 338 8.78 -38.80 -19.87
CA LYS A 338 8.32 -37.43 -20.13
C LYS A 338 6.87 -37.43 -20.57
N VAL A 339 6.09 -36.53 -20.07
CA VAL A 339 4.65 -36.36 -20.40
C VAL A 339 4.38 -34.97 -20.94
N GLU A 340 3.40 -34.88 -21.81
CA GLU A 340 2.88 -33.61 -22.35
C GLU A 340 1.54 -33.29 -21.74
N PRO A 341 1.12 -31.97 -21.72
CA PRO A 341 -0.21 -31.57 -21.25
C PRO A 341 -1.31 -32.28 -22.04
N GLY A 342 -2.27 -32.86 -21.33
CA GLY A 342 -3.39 -33.57 -21.89
C GLY A 342 -4.59 -33.63 -20.94
N VAL A 343 -5.66 -34.27 -21.38
CA VAL A 343 -6.88 -34.52 -20.60
C VAL A 343 -7.08 -36.04 -20.45
N PRO A 344 -7.82 -36.51 -19.42
CA PRO A 344 -8.11 -37.93 -19.24
C PRO A 344 -8.81 -38.51 -20.48
N SER A 345 -8.34 -39.67 -20.95
CA SER A 345 -8.83 -40.31 -22.19
C SER A 345 -10.28 -40.77 -22.14
N ILE A 346 -10.87 -40.88 -20.95
CA ILE A 346 -12.26 -41.24 -20.76
C ILE A 346 -13.24 -40.11 -21.15
N PHE A 347 -12.75 -38.87 -21.22
CA PHE A 347 -13.54 -37.70 -21.57
C PHE A 347 -13.31 -37.29 -23.03
N PRO A 348 -14.18 -36.42 -23.61
CA PRO A 348 -13.91 -35.84 -24.91
C PRO A 348 -12.49 -35.26 -25.01
N PRO A 349 -11.78 -35.46 -26.12
CA PRO A 349 -10.43 -34.95 -26.29
C PRO A 349 -10.42 -33.42 -26.37
N LEU A 350 -9.24 -32.82 -26.11
CA LEU A 350 -9.03 -31.40 -26.44
C LEU A 350 -9.25 -31.18 -27.95
N PRO A 351 -9.94 -30.10 -28.37
CA PRO A 351 -10.00 -29.72 -29.77
C PRO A 351 -8.59 -29.64 -30.40
N ALA A 352 -8.46 -30.04 -31.66
CA ALA A 352 -7.17 -30.13 -32.32
C ALA A 352 -6.43 -28.78 -32.42
N ASP A 353 -7.18 -27.69 -32.49
CA ASP A 353 -6.69 -26.30 -32.55
C ASP A 353 -6.52 -25.65 -31.17
N ALA A 354 -6.90 -26.34 -30.09
CA ALA A 354 -6.80 -25.79 -28.75
C ALA A 354 -5.32 -25.73 -28.29
N PRO A 355 -4.87 -24.61 -27.74
CA PRO A 355 -3.52 -24.51 -27.20
C PRO A 355 -3.39 -25.45 -25.99
N ARG A 356 -2.26 -26.20 -25.93
CA ARG A 356 -1.97 -27.12 -24.81
C ARG A 356 -1.46 -26.37 -23.57
N ASN A 357 -2.28 -25.47 -23.08
CA ASN A 357 -2.00 -24.63 -21.91
C ASN A 357 -3.27 -24.46 -21.07
N ARG A 358 -3.23 -23.59 -20.05
CA ARG A 358 -4.36 -23.33 -19.16
C ARG A 358 -5.61 -22.80 -19.90
N LEU A 359 -5.44 -22.04 -20.98
CA LEU A 359 -6.56 -21.53 -21.77
C LEU A 359 -7.27 -22.69 -22.50
N GLY A 360 -6.50 -23.61 -23.11
CA GLY A 360 -7.08 -24.80 -23.75
C GLY A 360 -7.83 -25.68 -22.75
N LEU A 361 -7.23 -25.91 -21.57
CA LEU A 361 -7.90 -26.64 -20.48
C LEU A 361 -9.18 -25.95 -20.03
N ALA A 362 -9.17 -24.63 -19.86
CA ALA A 362 -10.34 -23.86 -19.44
C ALA A 362 -11.48 -23.99 -20.48
N ARG A 363 -11.18 -23.87 -21.77
CA ARG A 363 -12.16 -24.05 -22.85
C ARG A 363 -12.76 -25.45 -22.86
N TRP A 364 -11.91 -26.47 -22.68
CA TRP A 364 -12.35 -27.84 -22.58
C TRP A 364 -13.26 -28.10 -21.38
N LEU A 365 -12.95 -27.54 -20.21
CA LEU A 365 -13.78 -27.68 -19.00
C LEU A 365 -15.19 -27.11 -19.18
N VAL A 366 -15.35 -26.03 -19.94
CA VAL A 366 -16.66 -25.40 -20.17
C VAL A 366 -17.34 -25.82 -21.48
N ASP A 367 -16.73 -26.78 -22.18
CA ASP A 367 -17.34 -27.35 -23.39
C ASP A 367 -18.73 -27.99 -23.05
N PRO A 368 -19.78 -27.71 -23.79
CA PRO A 368 -21.10 -28.32 -23.54
C PRO A 368 -21.09 -29.85 -23.58
N ALA A 369 -20.15 -30.46 -24.27
CA ALA A 369 -19.98 -31.91 -24.31
C ALA A 369 -19.28 -32.49 -23.07
N HIS A 370 -18.73 -31.63 -22.19
CA HIS A 370 -18.05 -32.11 -21.00
C HIS A 370 -19.05 -32.62 -19.94
N PRO A 371 -18.98 -33.90 -19.56
CA PRO A 371 -20.07 -34.54 -18.82
C PRO A 371 -20.16 -34.13 -17.35
N LEU A 372 -19.09 -33.62 -16.76
CA LEU A 372 -19.01 -33.42 -15.31
C LEU A 372 -19.06 -31.95 -14.86
N THR A 373 -18.47 -31.01 -15.58
CA THR A 373 -18.28 -29.63 -15.07
C THR A 373 -19.60 -28.98 -14.67
N ALA A 374 -20.64 -29.09 -15.54
CA ALA A 374 -21.95 -28.52 -15.22
C ALA A 374 -22.62 -29.22 -14.04
N ARG A 375 -22.63 -30.59 -14.02
CA ARG A 375 -23.17 -31.36 -12.90
C ARG A 375 -22.54 -31.04 -11.57
N VAL A 376 -21.20 -30.98 -11.52
CA VAL A 376 -20.45 -30.65 -10.30
C VAL A 376 -20.76 -29.22 -9.86
N THR A 377 -20.81 -28.26 -10.79
CA THR A 377 -21.11 -26.85 -10.49
C THR A 377 -22.52 -26.71 -9.92
N VAL A 378 -23.49 -27.27 -10.59
CA VAL A 378 -24.92 -27.27 -10.17
C VAL A 378 -25.04 -27.93 -8.78
N ASN A 379 -24.42 -29.08 -8.58
CA ASN A 379 -24.44 -29.79 -7.29
C ASN A 379 -23.87 -28.94 -6.14
N ARG A 380 -22.80 -28.20 -6.39
CA ARG A 380 -22.20 -27.29 -5.39
C ARG A 380 -23.10 -26.10 -5.09
N LEU A 381 -23.71 -25.49 -6.12
CA LEU A 381 -24.68 -24.40 -5.92
C LEU A 381 -25.91 -24.89 -5.16
N TRP A 382 -26.42 -26.09 -5.49
CA TRP A 382 -27.52 -26.77 -4.78
C TRP A 382 -27.16 -26.99 -3.31
N GLN A 383 -25.96 -27.49 -3.04
CA GLN A 383 -25.47 -27.72 -1.68
C GLN A 383 -25.45 -26.43 -0.82
N GLN A 384 -25.17 -25.27 -1.43
CA GLN A 384 -25.23 -23.98 -0.70
C GLN A 384 -26.65 -23.65 -0.25
N VAL A 385 -27.66 -24.09 -1.00
CA VAL A 385 -29.06 -23.78 -0.74
C VAL A 385 -29.72 -24.83 0.16
N PHE A 386 -29.46 -26.11 -0.09
CA PHE A 386 -30.10 -27.23 0.62
C PHE A 386 -29.19 -27.87 1.70
N GLY A 387 -27.99 -27.39 1.86
CA GLY A 387 -27.05 -27.93 2.85
C GLY A 387 -26.34 -29.21 2.42
N THR A 388 -26.97 -30.02 1.57
CA THR A 388 -26.40 -31.25 0.99
C THR A 388 -26.62 -31.21 -0.53
N GLY A 389 -25.65 -31.71 -1.30
CA GLY A 389 -25.75 -31.81 -2.73
C GLY A 389 -26.72 -32.92 -3.15
N ILE A 390 -27.25 -32.88 -4.38
CA ILE A 390 -27.98 -33.99 -5.03
C ILE A 390 -27.06 -35.22 -5.09
N VAL A 391 -25.79 -35.03 -5.35
CA VAL A 391 -24.70 -35.97 -5.06
C VAL A 391 -24.09 -35.58 -3.72
N LYS A 392 -24.28 -36.37 -2.69
CA LYS A 392 -23.87 -36.08 -1.32
C LYS A 392 -22.34 -36.07 -1.14
N THR A 393 -21.64 -36.92 -1.90
CA THR A 393 -20.18 -36.93 -1.98
C THR A 393 -19.72 -35.89 -3.02
N ALA A 394 -19.83 -34.60 -2.70
CA ALA A 394 -19.52 -33.52 -3.62
C ALA A 394 -18.07 -33.53 -4.11
N GLU A 395 -17.18 -34.21 -3.39
CA GLU A 395 -15.78 -34.46 -3.71
C GLU A 395 -15.55 -35.65 -4.65
N ASP A 396 -16.53 -36.56 -4.81
CA ASP A 396 -16.41 -37.77 -5.62
C ASP A 396 -17.73 -38.07 -6.38
N PHE A 397 -17.69 -37.91 -7.69
CA PHE A 397 -18.74 -38.24 -8.63
C PHE A 397 -18.47 -39.58 -9.37
N GLY A 398 -17.44 -40.30 -8.93
CA GLY A 398 -17.03 -41.56 -9.50
C GLY A 398 -17.69 -42.77 -8.82
N SER A 399 -17.13 -43.96 -9.10
CA SER A 399 -17.66 -45.25 -8.61
C SER A 399 -17.57 -45.43 -7.10
N GLN A 400 -16.77 -44.65 -6.40
CA GLN A 400 -16.64 -44.66 -4.94
C GLN A 400 -17.59 -43.64 -4.28
N GLY A 401 -18.17 -42.73 -5.07
CA GLY A 401 -19.12 -41.72 -4.60
C GLY A 401 -20.55 -42.31 -4.46
N GLN A 402 -21.42 -41.52 -3.86
CA GLN A 402 -22.85 -41.84 -3.78
C GLN A 402 -23.57 -41.46 -5.07
N TRP A 403 -24.56 -42.28 -5.46
CA TRP A 403 -25.40 -41.95 -6.56
C TRP A 403 -26.25 -40.68 -6.27
N PRO A 404 -26.56 -39.88 -7.28
CA PRO A 404 -27.44 -38.73 -7.08
C PRO A 404 -28.82 -39.18 -6.59
N THR A 405 -29.38 -38.49 -5.62
CA THR A 405 -30.73 -38.77 -5.09
C THR A 405 -31.81 -38.53 -6.15
N HIS A 406 -31.57 -37.58 -7.07
CA HIS A 406 -32.49 -37.18 -8.15
C HIS A 406 -31.69 -37.01 -9.45
N PRO A 407 -31.36 -38.11 -10.16
CA PRO A 407 -30.46 -38.05 -11.31
C PRO A 407 -31.02 -37.21 -12.47
N GLU A 408 -32.31 -37.35 -12.79
CA GLU A 408 -32.95 -36.59 -13.87
C GLU A 408 -32.99 -35.08 -13.56
N LEU A 409 -33.19 -34.71 -12.30
CA LEU A 409 -33.10 -33.31 -11.85
C LEU A 409 -31.70 -32.74 -12.00
N LEU A 410 -30.67 -33.50 -11.59
CA LEU A 410 -29.28 -33.09 -11.73
C LEU A 410 -28.92 -32.84 -13.21
N ASP A 411 -29.34 -33.74 -14.09
CA ASP A 411 -29.07 -33.65 -15.52
C ASP A 411 -29.81 -32.47 -16.16
N TRP A 412 -31.08 -32.29 -15.81
CA TRP A 412 -31.88 -31.19 -16.31
C TRP A 412 -31.31 -29.84 -15.88
N LEU A 413 -30.95 -29.68 -14.59
CA LEU A 413 -30.35 -28.48 -14.06
C LEU A 413 -28.98 -28.19 -14.72
N ALA A 414 -28.18 -29.21 -14.97
CA ALA A 414 -26.86 -29.05 -15.61
C ALA A 414 -27.01 -28.55 -17.07
N VAL A 415 -27.94 -29.12 -17.83
CA VAL A 415 -28.22 -28.71 -19.22
C VAL A 415 -28.80 -27.31 -19.26
N ASP A 416 -29.77 -26.98 -18.40
CA ASP A 416 -30.37 -25.65 -18.31
C ASP A 416 -29.34 -24.58 -17.93
N PHE A 417 -28.42 -24.90 -17.00
CA PHE A 417 -27.37 -24.00 -16.57
C PHE A 417 -26.39 -23.66 -17.71
N VAL A 418 -25.97 -24.66 -18.49
CA VAL A 418 -25.11 -24.43 -19.67
C VAL A 418 -25.87 -23.64 -20.75
N SER A 419 -27.10 -24.01 -21.06
CA SER A 419 -27.93 -23.36 -22.09
C SER A 419 -28.24 -21.90 -21.78
N SER A 420 -28.30 -21.55 -20.49
CA SER A 420 -28.44 -20.16 -20.03
C SER A 420 -27.16 -19.32 -20.04
N GLY A 421 -26.07 -19.85 -20.56
CA GLY A 421 -24.78 -19.17 -20.57
C GLY A 421 -24.08 -19.14 -19.21
N TRP A 422 -24.26 -20.15 -18.39
CA TRP A 422 -23.68 -20.26 -17.03
C TRP A 422 -24.18 -19.15 -16.09
N ASP A 423 -25.47 -18.75 -16.22
CA ASP A 423 -26.07 -17.68 -15.41
C ASP A 423 -26.37 -18.16 -13.98
N VAL A 424 -25.44 -17.92 -13.07
CA VAL A 424 -25.56 -18.28 -11.65
C VAL A 424 -26.75 -17.58 -10.99
N LYS A 425 -27.04 -16.31 -11.33
CA LYS A 425 -28.15 -15.57 -10.71
C LYS A 425 -29.49 -16.14 -11.12
N ARG A 426 -29.65 -16.46 -12.41
CA ARG A 426 -30.86 -17.15 -12.92
C ARG A 426 -31.06 -18.51 -12.25
N PHE A 427 -29.97 -19.31 -12.17
CA PHE A 427 -30.00 -20.61 -11.50
C PHE A 427 -30.44 -20.48 -10.04
N MET A 428 -29.78 -19.59 -9.27
CA MET A 428 -30.13 -19.37 -7.86
C MET A 428 -31.58 -18.91 -7.69
N LYS A 429 -32.07 -17.98 -8.51
CA LYS A 429 -33.47 -17.56 -8.50
C LYS A 429 -34.42 -18.73 -8.75
N GLN A 430 -34.13 -19.59 -9.71
CA GLN A 430 -34.95 -20.76 -10.03
C GLN A 430 -35.04 -21.73 -8.86
N VAL A 431 -33.92 -22.03 -8.21
CA VAL A 431 -33.85 -22.89 -7.04
C VAL A 431 -34.61 -22.28 -5.85
N LEU A 432 -34.38 -21.00 -5.55
CA LEU A 432 -35.04 -20.30 -4.43
C LEU A 432 -36.53 -20.10 -4.61
N MET A 433 -37.02 -20.06 -5.86
CA MET A 433 -38.45 -19.94 -6.18
C MET A 433 -39.19 -21.31 -6.25
N SER A 434 -38.41 -22.41 -6.17
CA SER A 434 -38.98 -23.75 -6.23
C SER A 434 -39.87 -24.06 -5.00
N ALA A 435 -40.90 -24.91 -5.20
CA ALA A 435 -41.73 -25.40 -4.10
C ALA A 435 -40.89 -26.16 -3.06
N ALA A 436 -39.89 -26.94 -3.50
CA ALA A 436 -39.00 -27.69 -2.61
C ALA A 436 -38.23 -26.79 -1.62
N TYR A 437 -37.75 -25.63 -2.10
CA TYR A 437 -37.05 -24.69 -1.24
C TYR A 437 -37.96 -23.94 -0.27
N ARG A 438 -39.20 -23.66 -0.69
CA ARG A 438 -40.18 -22.86 0.07
C ARG A 438 -40.99 -23.67 1.08
N GLN A 439 -40.70 -24.96 1.26
CA GLN A 439 -41.29 -25.79 2.30
C GLN A 439 -40.82 -25.34 3.71
N SER A 440 -41.69 -25.60 4.69
CA SER A 440 -41.30 -25.48 6.10
C SER A 440 -40.21 -26.50 6.44
N SER A 441 -39.29 -26.13 7.32
CA SER A 441 -38.27 -27.02 7.88
C SER A 441 -38.80 -27.91 9.00
N HIS A 442 -40.06 -27.70 9.42
CA HIS A 442 -40.69 -28.50 10.46
C HIS A 442 -40.79 -30.00 10.03
N VAL A 443 -40.43 -30.89 10.95
CA VAL A 443 -40.36 -32.33 10.69
C VAL A 443 -41.25 -33.10 11.67
N SER A 444 -42.09 -34.00 11.16
CA SER A 444 -42.81 -34.93 12.02
C SER A 444 -41.94 -36.11 12.43
N PRO A 445 -42.27 -36.82 13.56
CA PRO A 445 -41.53 -38.00 13.95
C PRO A 445 -41.49 -39.10 12.86
N GLU A 446 -42.53 -39.26 12.08
CA GLU A 446 -42.60 -40.23 10.97
C GLU A 446 -41.65 -39.81 9.82
N GLN A 447 -41.64 -38.54 9.46
CA GLN A 447 -40.71 -38.01 8.44
C GLN A 447 -39.26 -38.17 8.86
N LEU A 448 -38.98 -37.94 10.16
CA LEU A 448 -37.64 -38.09 10.69
C LEU A 448 -37.15 -39.55 10.67
N GLN A 449 -38.06 -40.51 10.90
CA GLN A 449 -37.74 -41.94 10.81
C GLN A 449 -37.54 -42.40 9.36
N THR A 450 -38.38 -41.91 8.42
CA THR A 450 -38.39 -42.35 7.02
C THR A 450 -37.21 -41.70 6.22
N ASP A 451 -36.98 -40.41 6.43
CA ASP A 451 -35.95 -39.65 5.70
C ASP A 451 -35.23 -38.68 6.68
N PRO A 452 -34.37 -39.19 7.56
CA PRO A 452 -33.71 -38.38 8.55
C PRO A 452 -32.77 -37.31 7.92
N ALA A 453 -32.18 -37.61 6.77
CA ALA A 453 -31.25 -36.71 6.05
C ALA A 453 -31.93 -35.74 5.08
N ASN A 454 -33.29 -35.82 4.95
CA ASN A 454 -34.07 -35.07 3.97
C ASN A 454 -33.56 -35.24 2.53
N GLU A 455 -33.17 -36.44 2.17
CA GLU A 455 -32.67 -36.77 0.83
C GLU A 455 -33.79 -36.72 -0.23
N LEU A 456 -35.05 -36.93 0.19
CA LEU A 456 -36.22 -36.86 -0.67
C LEU A 456 -36.84 -35.46 -0.79
N LEU A 457 -36.22 -34.44 -0.15
CA LEU A 457 -36.66 -33.04 -0.18
C LEU A 457 -38.13 -32.86 0.29
N ALA A 458 -38.57 -33.65 1.26
CA ALA A 458 -39.94 -33.63 1.78
C ALA A 458 -40.21 -32.44 2.73
N ARG A 459 -39.18 -31.71 3.12
CA ARG A 459 -39.24 -30.50 3.96
C ARG A 459 -38.16 -29.49 3.57
N GLY A 460 -38.23 -28.25 4.10
CA GLY A 460 -37.19 -27.23 3.97
C GLY A 460 -35.89 -27.69 4.62
N PRO A 461 -34.75 -27.25 4.13
CA PRO A 461 -33.44 -27.62 4.71
C PRO A 461 -33.22 -26.90 6.04
N ARG A 462 -32.60 -27.61 7.00
CA ARG A 462 -32.11 -27.03 8.26
C ARG A 462 -30.64 -27.36 8.46
N TYR A 463 -29.80 -26.33 8.52
CA TYR A 463 -28.37 -26.51 8.70
C TYR A 463 -27.69 -25.26 9.23
N ARG A 464 -26.51 -25.43 9.87
CA ARG A 464 -25.67 -24.35 10.38
C ARG A 464 -25.17 -23.49 9.20
N LEU A 465 -25.29 -22.16 9.35
CA LEU A 465 -24.75 -21.20 8.37
C LEU A 465 -23.22 -21.23 8.34
N ASP A 466 -22.64 -20.91 7.19
CA ASP A 466 -21.20 -20.75 7.04
C ASP A 466 -20.70 -19.56 7.87
N ALA A 467 -19.47 -19.63 8.36
CA ALA A 467 -18.84 -18.63 9.25
C ALA A 467 -18.98 -17.19 8.77
N GLU A 468 -18.75 -16.98 7.47
CA GLU A 468 -18.86 -15.67 6.85
C GLU A 468 -20.30 -15.14 6.88
N VAL A 469 -21.28 -16.02 6.72
CA VAL A 469 -22.71 -15.64 6.74
C VAL A 469 -23.14 -15.32 8.18
N VAL A 470 -22.67 -16.08 9.18
CA VAL A 470 -22.96 -15.80 10.61
C VAL A 470 -22.52 -14.38 10.96
N ARG A 471 -21.28 -14.01 10.60
CA ARG A 471 -20.78 -12.67 10.85
C ARG A 471 -21.52 -11.61 10.07
N ASP A 472 -21.73 -11.81 8.77
CA ASP A 472 -22.43 -10.84 7.91
C ASP A 472 -23.87 -10.62 8.37
N ASN A 473 -24.55 -11.69 8.83
CA ASN A 473 -25.88 -11.60 9.41
C ASN A 473 -25.94 -10.72 10.66
N ALA A 474 -25.00 -10.91 11.59
CA ALA A 474 -24.88 -10.03 12.76
C ALA A 474 -24.65 -8.54 12.38
N LEU A 475 -23.83 -8.28 11.35
CA LEU A 475 -23.63 -6.93 10.85
C LEU A 475 -24.87 -6.34 10.16
N VAL A 476 -25.64 -7.15 9.43
CA VAL A 476 -26.89 -6.70 8.79
C VAL A 476 -27.93 -6.31 9.82
N VAL A 477 -28.22 -7.21 10.77
CA VAL A 477 -29.31 -6.97 11.75
C VAL A 477 -28.95 -5.84 12.73
N SER A 478 -27.68 -5.62 12.98
CA SER A 478 -27.19 -4.48 13.77
C SER A 478 -27.17 -3.16 13.00
N GLY A 479 -27.24 -3.18 11.66
CA GLY A 479 -27.10 -1.99 10.80
C GLY A 479 -25.66 -1.53 10.58
N LEU A 480 -24.68 -2.32 10.98
CA LEU A 480 -23.27 -2.00 10.80
C LEU A 480 -22.73 -2.36 9.42
N LEU A 481 -23.35 -3.28 8.68
CA LEU A 481 -22.84 -3.74 7.41
C LEU A 481 -22.56 -2.59 6.42
N ARG A 482 -21.40 -2.68 5.77
CA ARG A 482 -21.02 -1.80 4.65
C ARG A 482 -20.96 -2.59 3.36
N GLU A 483 -21.88 -2.29 2.44
CA GLU A 483 -22.06 -3.02 1.16
C GLU A 483 -21.14 -2.51 0.05
N GLN A 484 -19.93 -2.09 0.38
CA GLN A 484 -18.93 -1.70 -0.63
C GLN A 484 -18.42 -2.93 -1.38
N ILE A 485 -18.62 -2.97 -2.70
CA ILE A 485 -18.11 -4.02 -3.57
C ILE A 485 -16.76 -3.64 -4.15
N GLY A 486 -15.84 -4.62 -4.22
CA GLY A 486 -14.50 -4.43 -4.77
C GLY A 486 -13.52 -3.79 -3.81
N GLY A 487 -12.33 -3.47 -4.32
CA GLY A 487 -11.25 -2.92 -3.52
C GLY A 487 -10.46 -4.00 -2.75
N ARG A 488 -9.53 -3.52 -1.92
CA ARG A 488 -8.60 -4.38 -1.16
C ARG A 488 -9.29 -5.07 0.01
N SER A 489 -8.66 -6.15 0.49
CA SER A 489 -9.05 -6.86 1.72
C SER A 489 -8.99 -5.94 2.93
N VAL A 490 -9.81 -6.26 3.93
CA VAL A 490 -9.90 -5.55 5.22
C VAL A 490 -9.47 -6.43 6.38
N ARG A 491 -9.04 -5.80 7.45
CA ARG A 491 -8.60 -6.47 8.70
C ARG A 491 -9.55 -6.09 9.84
N PRO A 492 -10.64 -6.86 10.03
CA PRO A 492 -11.59 -6.64 11.12
C PRO A 492 -10.99 -6.99 12.48
N TYR A 493 -11.84 -7.11 13.50
CA TYR A 493 -11.42 -7.53 14.85
C TYR A 493 -10.72 -8.88 14.84
N GLN A 494 -9.63 -8.98 15.59
CA GLN A 494 -8.87 -10.21 15.84
C GLN A 494 -8.06 -10.04 17.12
N PRO A 495 -7.91 -11.07 17.96
CA PRO A 495 -7.04 -11.02 19.14
C PRO A 495 -5.59 -10.66 18.77
N GLU A 496 -4.93 -9.92 19.66
CA GLU A 496 -3.53 -9.52 19.49
C GLU A 496 -2.58 -10.73 19.61
N GLY A 497 -1.38 -10.59 19.03
CA GLY A 497 -0.29 -11.57 19.17
C GLY A 497 -0.40 -12.82 18.29
N ILE A 498 -1.52 -13.08 17.61
CA ILE A 498 -1.71 -14.30 16.83
C ILE A 498 -0.79 -14.34 15.60
N TRP A 499 -0.61 -13.22 14.93
CA TRP A 499 0.24 -13.15 13.73
C TRP A 499 1.72 -13.21 14.10
N GLU A 500 2.09 -12.56 15.18
CA GLU A 500 3.44 -12.50 15.71
C GLU A 500 3.94 -13.89 16.11
N ALA A 501 3.05 -14.73 16.66
CA ALA A 501 3.38 -16.08 17.09
C ALA A 501 3.84 -17.01 15.94
N VAL A 502 3.44 -16.73 14.71
CA VAL A 502 3.71 -17.57 13.53
C VAL A 502 4.52 -16.86 12.45
N ALA A 503 4.89 -15.59 12.66
CA ALA A 503 5.61 -14.80 11.67
C ALA A 503 7.13 -14.86 11.90
N PHE A 504 7.90 -14.79 10.81
CA PHE A 504 9.34 -14.52 10.90
C PHE A 504 9.59 -13.00 10.91
N VAL A 505 10.70 -12.60 11.50
CA VAL A 505 11.11 -11.20 11.64
C VAL A 505 11.27 -10.57 10.26
N GLY A 506 10.68 -9.39 10.06
CA GLY A 506 10.72 -8.66 8.78
C GLY A 506 9.65 -9.07 7.77
N SER A 507 8.76 -10.01 8.11
CA SER A 507 7.61 -10.34 7.27
C SER A 507 6.65 -9.15 7.17
N THR A 508 6.11 -8.87 5.97
CA THR A 508 5.06 -7.85 5.74
C THR A 508 3.76 -8.15 6.48
N THR A 509 3.59 -9.40 6.95
CA THR A 509 2.45 -9.86 7.76
C THR A 509 2.90 -10.28 9.15
N GLN A 510 3.96 -9.67 9.69
CA GLN A 510 4.42 -9.95 11.04
C GLN A 510 3.41 -9.47 12.08
N TYR A 511 2.91 -8.26 11.91
CA TYR A 511 1.98 -7.62 12.86
C TYR A 511 0.59 -7.49 12.26
N TYR A 512 -0.43 -7.79 13.07
CA TYR A 512 -1.81 -7.51 12.72
C TYR A 512 -2.13 -6.05 13.00
N LYS A 513 -2.34 -5.27 11.94
CA LYS A 513 -2.85 -3.90 12.06
C LYS A 513 -4.32 -3.90 11.69
N ARG A 514 -5.18 -3.81 12.71
CA ARG A 514 -6.63 -3.67 12.53
C ARG A 514 -6.95 -2.41 11.73
N ASP A 515 -7.87 -2.51 10.78
CA ASP A 515 -8.43 -1.37 10.08
C ASP A 515 -9.34 -0.54 11.00
N SER A 516 -9.83 0.60 10.54
CA SER A 516 -10.72 1.50 11.28
C SER A 516 -11.92 1.92 10.44
N GLY A 517 -12.94 2.46 11.11
CA GLY A 517 -14.15 2.98 10.46
C GLY A 517 -14.91 1.91 9.68
N ASP A 518 -15.43 2.27 8.51
CA ASP A 518 -16.27 1.40 7.67
C ASP A 518 -15.59 0.10 7.22
N ALA A 519 -14.26 0.08 7.16
CA ALA A 519 -13.50 -1.11 6.77
C ALA A 519 -13.72 -2.30 7.74
N LEU A 520 -13.97 -2.04 9.04
CA LEU A 520 -14.27 -3.06 10.03
C LEU A 520 -15.57 -3.82 9.75
N PHE A 521 -16.51 -3.18 9.06
CA PHE A 521 -17.88 -3.65 8.90
C PHE A 521 -18.19 -4.09 7.47
N ARG A 522 -17.17 -4.26 6.62
CA ARG A 522 -17.35 -4.85 5.28
C ARG A 522 -17.72 -6.33 5.40
N ARG A 523 -18.35 -6.85 4.35
CA ARG A 523 -18.68 -8.27 4.24
C ARG A 523 -17.47 -9.15 4.51
N SER A 524 -17.69 -10.28 5.16
CA SER A 524 -16.65 -11.25 5.53
C SER A 524 -15.87 -11.80 4.34
N LEU A 525 -16.44 -11.74 3.13
CA LEU A 525 -15.75 -12.03 1.87
C LEU A 525 -14.44 -11.22 1.71
N TYR A 526 -14.39 -10.00 2.23
CA TYR A 526 -13.23 -9.11 2.12
C TYR A 526 -12.22 -9.25 3.26
N THR A 527 -12.46 -10.13 4.24
CA THR A 527 -11.52 -10.35 5.35
C THR A 527 -10.18 -10.86 4.82
N PHE A 528 -9.09 -10.16 5.21
CA PHE A 528 -7.74 -10.58 4.88
C PHE A 528 -7.44 -11.93 5.52
N TRP A 529 -6.95 -12.88 4.73
CA TRP A 529 -6.71 -14.25 5.17
C TRP A 529 -5.22 -14.58 5.18
N LYS A 530 -4.64 -14.71 6.37
CA LYS A 530 -3.30 -15.28 6.54
C LYS A 530 -3.46 -16.78 6.82
N ARG A 531 -3.00 -17.64 5.89
CA ARG A 531 -3.21 -19.10 5.99
C ARG A 531 -2.62 -19.73 7.25
N THR A 532 -1.45 -19.24 7.68
CA THR A 532 -0.78 -19.70 8.92
C THR A 532 -1.46 -19.20 10.21
N ALA A 533 -2.30 -18.18 10.13
CA ALA A 533 -3.06 -17.60 11.24
C ALA A 533 -4.42 -17.09 10.76
N PRO A 534 -5.34 -17.99 10.35
CA PRO A 534 -6.66 -17.60 9.89
C PRO A 534 -7.47 -16.95 11.03
N PRO A 535 -8.49 -16.11 10.71
CA PRO A 535 -9.29 -15.42 11.71
C PRO A 535 -9.97 -16.39 12.68
N PRO A 536 -9.67 -16.35 14.00
CA PRO A 536 -10.16 -17.35 14.95
C PRO A 536 -11.68 -17.43 15.08
N SER A 537 -12.37 -16.29 15.02
CA SER A 537 -13.83 -16.24 15.08
C SER A 537 -14.48 -16.94 13.89
N LEU A 538 -13.89 -16.87 12.69
CA LEU A 538 -14.37 -17.62 11.53
C LEU A 538 -14.02 -19.10 11.63
N MET A 539 -12.83 -19.43 12.14
CA MET A 539 -12.42 -20.83 12.34
C MET A 539 -13.30 -21.56 13.35
N ALA A 540 -13.77 -20.87 14.39
CA ALA A 540 -14.72 -21.43 15.35
C ALA A 540 -16.04 -21.89 14.71
N PHE A 541 -16.41 -21.31 13.56
CA PHE A 541 -17.57 -21.68 12.73
C PHE A 541 -17.18 -22.47 11.48
N ASP A 542 -16.13 -23.27 11.56
CA ASP A 542 -15.69 -24.20 10.51
C ASP A 542 -15.31 -23.56 9.16
N ALA A 543 -14.83 -22.30 9.17
CA ALA A 543 -14.27 -21.72 7.97
C ALA A 543 -13.06 -22.52 7.48
N PRO A 544 -12.90 -22.76 6.17
CA PRO A 544 -11.76 -23.52 5.66
C PRO A 544 -10.44 -22.78 5.89
N SER A 545 -9.36 -23.51 6.23
CA SER A 545 -8.03 -22.94 6.43
C SER A 545 -7.43 -22.30 5.16
N ARG A 546 -7.94 -22.68 3.97
CA ARG A 546 -7.43 -22.33 2.64
C ARG A 546 -6.04 -22.91 2.33
N GLU A 547 -5.60 -23.90 3.10
CA GLU A 547 -4.38 -24.67 2.81
C GLU A 547 -4.64 -25.76 1.75
N THR A 548 -5.84 -26.32 1.74
CA THR A 548 -6.27 -27.35 0.78
C THR A 548 -7.59 -27.00 0.15
N CYS A 549 -7.89 -27.60 -1.01
CA CYS A 549 -9.19 -27.48 -1.63
C CYS A 549 -10.26 -28.19 -0.80
N VAL A 550 -11.40 -27.54 -0.56
CA VAL A 550 -12.54 -28.05 0.20
C VAL A 550 -13.78 -28.05 -0.69
N ALA A 551 -14.27 -29.23 -1.01
CA ALA A 551 -15.51 -29.38 -1.79
C ALA A 551 -16.76 -29.25 -0.92
N ARG A 552 -16.66 -29.64 0.37
CA ARG A 552 -17.72 -29.57 1.35
C ARG A 552 -17.12 -29.10 2.69
N ARG A 553 -17.68 -28.04 3.27
CA ARG A 553 -17.27 -27.55 4.59
C ARG A 553 -17.82 -28.45 5.70
N ALA A 554 -17.04 -28.60 6.77
CA ALA A 554 -17.55 -29.16 8.02
C ALA A 554 -18.65 -28.23 8.59
N ARG A 555 -19.55 -28.80 9.37
CA ARG A 555 -20.57 -28.07 10.13
C ARG A 555 -20.68 -28.69 11.49
N THR A 556 -20.01 -28.06 12.46
CA THR A 556 -20.03 -28.49 13.85
C THR A 556 -20.98 -27.63 14.66
N ASN A 557 -21.34 -28.12 15.86
CA ASN A 557 -22.05 -27.35 16.85
C ASN A 557 -21.31 -27.52 18.17
N THR A 558 -20.58 -26.49 18.58
CA THR A 558 -19.71 -26.56 19.77
C THR A 558 -20.03 -25.40 20.71
N PRO A 559 -19.79 -25.57 22.02
CA PRO A 559 -19.92 -24.49 23.00
C PRO A 559 -19.04 -23.30 22.70
N LEU A 560 -17.91 -23.51 22.03
CA LEU A 560 -17.01 -22.41 21.61
C LEU A 560 -17.69 -21.43 20.64
N GLN A 561 -18.56 -21.91 19.76
CA GLN A 561 -19.33 -21.07 18.86
C GLN A 561 -20.23 -20.09 19.64
N ALA A 562 -20.96 -20.58 20.64
CA ALA A 562 -21.77 -19.73 21.51
C ALA A 562 -20.90 -18.72 22.29
N LEU A 563 -19.75 -19.15 22.83
CA LEU A 563 -18.81 -18.25 23.53
C LEU A 563 -18.26 -17.16 22.62
N VAL A 564 -17.98 -17.45 21.34
CA VAL A 564 -17.54 -16.45 20.36
C VAL A 564 -18.64 -15.41 20.14
N LEU A 565 -19.89 -15.81 19.90
CA LEU A 565 -21.00 -14.88 19.70
C LEU A 565 -21.26 -14.00 20.93
N MET A 566 -21.04 -14.55 22.14
CA MET A 566 -21.28 -13.83 23.37
C MET A 566 -20.15 -12.85 23.76
N ASN A 567 -18.89 -13.15 23.42
CA ASN A 567 -17.74 -12.47 24.00
C ASN A 567 -16.79 -11.81 23.00
N ASP A 568 -16.82 -12.16 21.72
CA ASP A 568 -15.95 -11.54 20.73
C ASP A 568 -16.37 -10.07 20.51
N GLU A 569 -15.39 -9.18 20.48
CA GLU A 569 -15.56 -7.72 20.40
C GLU A 569 -16.53 -7.30 19.29
N GLN A 570 -16.44 -7.92 18.12
CA GLN A 570 -17.30 -7.58 16.97
C GLN A 570 -18.78 -7.94 17.20
N TYR A 571 -19.06 -9.05 17.90
CA TYR A 571 -20.44 -9.46 18.17
C TYR A 571 -21.04 -8.67 19.32
N VAL A 572 -20.25 -8.30 20.34
CA VAL A 572 -20.70 -7.40 21.40
C VAL A 572 -21.01 -5.99 20.86
N GLU A 573 -20.16 -5.48 19.95
CA GLU A 573 -20.42 -4.20 19.26
C GLU A 573 -21.67 -4.28 18.37
N ALA A 574 -21.85 -5.37 17.64
CA ALA A 574 -23.06 -5.62 16.86
C ALA A 574 -24.33 -5.67 17.76
N ALA A 575 -24.24 -6.34 18.89
CA ALA A 575 -25.32 -6.36 19.88
C ALA A 575 -25.69 -4.97 20.42
N ARG A 576 -24.67 -4.13 20.72
CA ARG A 576 -24.88 -2.74 21.14
C ARG A 576 -25.59 -1.91 20.06
N SER A 577 -25.19 -2.09 18.80
CA SER A 577 -25.80 -1.37 17.68
C SER A 577 -27.21 -1.87 17.39
N LEU A 578 -27.46 -3.18 17.51
CA LEU A 578 -28.82 -3.75 17.44
C LEU A 578 -29.69 -3.23 18.59
N ALA A 579 -29.16 -3.17 19.82
CA ALA A 579 -29.87 -2.64 20.98
C ALA A 579 -30.34 -1.18 20.77
N ALA A 580 -29.47 -0.34 20.17
CA ALA A 580 -29.85 1.03 19.84
C ALA A 580 -31.02 1.08 18.81
N ARG A 581 -31.04 0.18 17.83
CA ARG A 581 -32.14 0.04 16.86
C ARG A 581 -33.43 -0.42 17.55
N MET A 582 -33.32 -1.36 18.49
CA MET A 582 -34.46 -1.86 19.25
C MET A 582 -35.07 -0.75 20.10
N LEU A 583 -34.25 -0.01 20.85
CA LEU A 583 -34.69 1.11 21.68
C LEU A 583 -35.34 2.25 20.88
N ALA A 584 -34.93 2.43 19.63
CA ALA A 584 -35.53 3.42 18.73
C ALA A 584 -36.90 3.01 18.15
N ALA A 585 -37.33 1.75 18.33
CA ALA A 585 -38.57 1.24 17.74
C ALA A 585 -39.86 1.70 18.43
N GLY A 586 -39.75 2.25 19.63
CA GLY A 586 -40.87 2.69 20.42
C GLY A 586 -40.53 2.92 21.90
N SER A 587 -41.49 3.33 22.68
CA SER A 587 -41.30 3.59 24.14
C SER A 587 -41.60 2.37 25.02
N ASP A 588 -42.24 1.35 24.49
CA ASP A 588 -42.60 0.12 25.21
C ASP A 588 -41.63 -1.03 24.89
N SER A 589 -41.31 -1.81 25.93
CA SER A 589 -40.38 -2.92 25.83
C SER A 589 -40.85 -4.04 24.91
N VAL A 590 -42.13 -4.30 24.81
CA VAL A 590 -42.71 -5.35 23.97
C VAL A 590 -42.41 -5.08 22.50
N SER A 591 -42.67 -3.86 22.03
CA SER A 591 -42.35 -3.42 20.67
C SER A 591 -40.86 -3.50 20.36
N GLN A 592 -40.02 -3.05 21.30
CA GLN A 592 -38.56 -3.07 21.17
C GLN A 592 -38.01 -4.49 21.05
N LEU A 593 -38.43 -5.41 21.94
CA LEU A 593 -38.02 -6.81 21.94
C LEU A 593 -38.55 -7.57 20.72
N THR A 594 -39.81 -7.29 20.33
CA THR A 594 -40.41 -7.86 19.12
C THR A 594 -39.63 -7.46 17.87
N LEU A 595 -39.21 -6.20 17.76
CA LEU A 595 -38.38 -5.76 16.63
C LEU A 595 -37.05 -6.51 16.60
N GLY A 596 -36.31 -6.60 17.74
CA GLY A 596 -35.05 -7.32 17.83
C GLY A 596 -35.18 -8.77 17.42
N PHE A 597 -36.20 -9.43 17.94
CA PHE A 597 -36.50 -10.82 17.61
C PHE A 597 -36.78 -11.00 16.11
N ARG A 598 -37.63 -10.15 15.53
CA ARG A 598 -37.95 -10.19 14.09
C ARG A 598 -36.74 -9.90 13.19
N LEU A 599 -35.86 -8.99 13.59
CA LEU A 599 -34.63 -8.73 12.83
C LEU A 599 -33.73 -9.96 12.79
N CYS A 600 -33.66 -10.70 13.91
CA CYS A 600 -32.79 -11.89 14.02
C CYS A 600 -33.40 -13.13 13.38
N THR A 601 -34.72 -13.34 13.48
CA THR A 601 -35.36 -14.63 13.11
C THR A 601 -36.30 -14.51 11.89
N ALA A 602 -36.59 -13.29 11.40
CA ALA A 602 -37.57 -12.99 10.34
C ALA A 602 -39.02 -13.39 10.69
N ARG A 603 -39.33 -13.76 11.92
CA ARG A 603 -40.70 -14.08 12.41
C ARG A 603 -41.02 -13.29 13.67
N THR A 604 -42.31 -13.23 13.99
CA THR A 604 -42.77 -12.64 15.25
C THR A 604 -42.56 -13.67 16.38
N PRO A 605 -42.07 -13.23 17.58
CA PRO A 605 -41.99 -14.13 18.71
C PRO A 605 -43.34 -14.59 19.17
N SER A 606 -43.46 -15.85 19.65
CA SER A 606 -44.64 -16.32 20.38
C SER A 606 -44.75 -15.61 21.72
N GLU A 607 -45.94 -15.68 22.35
CA GLU A 607 -46.15 -15.10 23.70
C GLU A 607 -45.17 -15.68 24.72
N GLN A 608 -44.90 -17.01 24.65
CA GLN A 608 -43.94 -17.66 25.55
C GLN A 608 -42.49 -17.18 25.37
N GLU A 609 -42.04 -17.02 24.11
CA GLU A 609 -40.73 -16.51 23.81
C GLU A 609 -40.59 -15.05 24.27
N LEU A 610 -41.58 -14.24 24.02
CA LEU A 610 -41.58 -12.85 24.46
C LEU A 610 -41.49 -12.71 25.97
N VAL A 611 -42.23 -13.53 26.74
CA VAL A 611 -42.14 -13.57 28.20
C VAL A 611 -40.73 -13.94 28.69
N VAL A 612 -40.08 -14.90 28.03
CA VAL A 612 -38.71 -15.29 28.37
C VAL A 612 -37.73 -14.18 28.10
N VAL A 613 -37.77 -13.56 26.89
CA VAL A 613 -36.87 -12.48 26.50
C VAL A 613 -37.09 -11.24 27.37
N GLN A 614 -38.35 -10.88 27.69
CA GLN A 614 -38.68 -9.78 28.59
C GLN A 614 -38.09 -9.99 30.00
N ARG A 615 -38.26 -11.20 30.57
CA ARG A 615 -37.69 -11.53 31.90
C ARG A 615 -36.17 -11.36 31.92
N ILE A 616 -35.47 -11.83 30.88
CA ILE A 616 -34.02 -11.70 30.77
C ILE A 616 -33.64 -10.23 30.66
N HIS A 617 -34.33 -9.46 29.84
CA HIS A 617 -34.12 -8.01 29.71
C HIS A 617 -34.27 -7.31 31.05
N ASP A 618 -35.33 -7.60 31.80
CA ASP A 618 -35.60 -6.97 33.10
C ASP A 618 -34.54 -7.31 34.14
N GLN A 619 -34.05 -8.56 34.16
CA GLN A 619 -32.94 -8.96 35.01
C GLN A 619 -31.64 -8.19 34.68
N HIS A 620 -31.32 -8.01 33.42
CA HIS A 620 -30.17 -7.21 33.03
C HIS A 620 -30.35 -5.74 33.36
N LEU A 621 -31.57 -5.20 33.21
CA LEU A 621 -31.87 -3.81 33.56
C LEU A 621 -31.68 -3.52 35.05
N GLU A 622 -32.17 -4.40 35.90
CA GLU A 622 -31.98 -4.34 37.36
C GLU A 622 -30.49 -4.44 37.72
N HIS A 623 -29.76 -5.37 37.09
CA HIS A 623 -28.32 -5.56 37.29
C HIS A 623 -27.55 -4.29 36.95
N TYR A 624 -27.75 -3.69 35.76
CA TYR A 624 -26.99 -2.52 35.33
C TYR A 624 -27.43 -1.21 36.00
N ARG A 625 -28.64 -1.13 36.51
CA ARG A 625 -29.05 -0.03 37.41
C ARG A 625 -28.31 -0.07 38.71
N SER A 626 -28.06 -1.29 39.22
CA SER A 626 -27.31 -1.51 40.48
C SER A 626 -25.79 -1.41 40.26
N ASN A 627 -25.28 -1.66 39.04
CA ASN A 627 -23.86 -1.71 38.69
C ASN A 627 -23.51 -0.85 37.46
N PRO A 628 -23.62 0.49 37.55
CA PRO A 628 -23.43 1.37 36.39
C PRO A 628 -22.01 1.32 35.82
N ALA A 629 -20.99 1.04 36.62
CA ALA A 629 -19.62 0.88 36.14
C ALA A 629 -19.42 -0.35 35.23
N GLU A 630 -20.18 -1.42 35.41
CA GLU A 630 -20.18 -2.58 34.54
C GLU A 630 -20.91 -2.26 33.22
N ALA A 631 -22.00 -1.50 33.29
CA ALA A 631 -22.67 -1.01 32.09
C ALA A 631 -21.74 -0.16 31.22
N ASP A 632 -20.96 0.76 31.82
CA ASP A 632 -20.01 1.59 31.09
C ASP A 632 -18.90 0.74 30.43
N LYS A 633 -18.39 -0.29 31.11
CA LYS A 633 -17.39 -1.22 30.54
C LYS A 633 -17.95 -1.99 29.33
N LEU A 634 -19.19 -2.51 29.44
CA LEU A 634 -19.85 -3.20 28.34
C LEU A 634 -20.01 -2.29 27.12
N LEU A 635 -20.52 -1.07 27.36
CA LEU A 635 -20.81 -0.10 26.30
C LEU A 635 -19.56 0.55 25.69
N ALA A 636 -18.39 0.35 26.30
CA ALA A 636 -17.11 0.80 25.76
C ALA A 636 -16.50 -0.19 24.74
N VAL A 637 -17.05 -1.40 24.60
CA VAL A 637 -16.56 -2.41 23.65
C VAL A 637 -16.80 -1.96 22.21
N GLY A 638 -15.80 -2.11 21.36
CA GLY A 638 -15.87 -1.78 19.94
C GLY A 638 -15.43 -0.32 19.62
N THR A 639 -15.51 0.05 18.37
CA THR A 639 -15.01 1.36 17.87
C THR A 639 -16.11 2.32 17.43
N THR A 640 -17.36 1.85 17.25
CA THR A 640 -18.46 2.74 16.89
C THR A 640 -18.81 3.67 18.05
N PRO A 641 -19.16 4.94 17.78
CA PRO A 641 -19.58 5.87 18.82
C PRO A 641 -20.73 5.28 19.67
N ARG A 642 -20.62 5.47 20.98
CA ARG A 642 -21.70 5.07 21.90
C ARG A 642 -22.96 5.89 21.62
N PRO A 643 -24.12 5.24 21.41
CA PRO A 643 -25.38 5.93 21.26
C PRO A 643 -25.72 6.81 22.49
N GLN A 644 -26.32 7.97 22.25
CA GLN A 644 -26.77 8.90 23.31
C GLN A 644 -28.10 8.41 23.91
N LEU A 645 -28.04 7.33 24.66
CA LEU A 645 -29.16 6.68 25.33
C LEU A 645 -28.84 6.45 26.82
N PRO A 646 -29.84 6.32 27.71
CA PRO A 646 -29.58 6.01 29.11
C PRO A 646 -28.75 4.75 29.28
N THR A 647 -27.70 4.82 30.09
CA THR A 647 -26.67 3.78 30.24
C THR A 647 -27.22 2.43 30.66
N PRO A 648 -28.04 2.30 31.74
CA PRO A 648 -28.56 1.00 32.16
C PRO A 648 -29.47 0.36 31.12
N GLU A 649 -30.34 1.15 30.49
CA GLU A 649 -31.29 0.70 29.47
C GLU A 649 -30.54 0.20 28.21
N LEU A 650 -29.53 0.94 27.74
CA LEU A 650 -28.72 0.53 26.61
C LEU A 650 -27.90 -0.74 26.92
N ALA A 651 -27.33 -0.85 28.10
CA ALA A 651 -26.55 -2.01 28.52
C ALA A 651 -27.43 -3.27 28.63
N ALA A 652 -28.59 -3.15 29.26
CA ALA A 652 -29.56 -4.24 29.38
C ALA A 652 -30.06 -4.72 28.01
N MET A 653 -30.40 -3.76 27.15
CA MET A 653 -30.83 -4.08 25.78
C MET A 653 -29.70 -4.67 24.95
N THR A 654 -28.40 -4.27 25.20
CA THR A 654 -27.23 -4.86 24.54
C THR A 654 -27.09 -6.35 24.90
N MET A 655 -27.24 -6.71 26.15
CA MET A 655 -27.20 -8.13 26.56
C MET A 655 -28.37 -8.92 26.00
N THR A 656 -29.56 -8.33 25.93
CA THR A 656 -30.72 -8.94 25.30
C THR A 656 -30.49 -9.13 23.78
N ALA A 657 -29.94 -8.15 23.12
CA ALA A 657 -29.57 -8.24 21.70
C ALA A 657 -28.48 -9.31 21.45
N ASN A 658 -27.49 -9.41 22.37
CA ASN A 658 -26.47 -10.46 22.33
C ASN A 658 -27.07 -11.87 22.46
N LEU A 659 -28.03 -12.05 23.33
CA LEU A 659 -28.83 -13.28 23.42
C LEU A 659 -29.54 -13.59 22.08
N LEU A 660 -30.21 -12.60 21.49
CA LEU A 660 -30.91 -12.77 20.22
C LEU A 660 -29.95 -13.15 19.07
N LEU A 661 -28.76 -12.56 19.01
CA LEU A 661 -27.72 -12.92 18.04
C LEU A 661 -27.18 -14.34 18.24
N ASN A 662 -27.37 -14.96 19.41
CA ASN A 662 -26.92 -16.30 19.73
C ASN A 662 -28.06 -17.37 19.64
N LEU A 663 -29.25 -16.98 19.19
CA LEU A 663 -30.32 -17.92 18.92
C LEU A 663 -29.93 -18.89 17.80
N ASP A 664 -30.38 -20.14 17.88
CA ASP A 664 -30.12 -21.13 16.84
C ASP A 664 -30.67 -20.67 15.47
N GLU A 665 -31.84 -20.07 15.44
CA GLU A 665 -32.45 -19.49 14.21
C GLU A 665 -31.62 -18.38 13.58
N MET A 666 -30.78 -17.68 14.36
CA MET A 666 -29.89 -16.62 13.82
C MET A 666 -28.67 -17.20 13.12
N ILE A 667 -28.22 -18.37 13.54
CA ILE A 667 -26.97 -19.01 13.09
C ILE A 667 -27.22 -20.29 12.30
N SER A 668 -28.46 -20.69 12.14
CA SER A 668 -28.90 -21.80 11.30
C SER A 668 -29.87 -21.29 10.25
N ARG A 669 -29.91 -21.99 9.14
CA ARG A 669 -31.01 -21.85 8.20
C ARG A 669 -32.16 -22.74 8.65
N GLU A 670 -33.36 -22.21 8.71
CA GLU A 670 -34.61 -22.90 8.96
C GLU A 670 -35.65 -22.66 7.87
#